data_a2a599398c78d26c2cd8bd4025d02675
#
_entry.id   a2a599398c78d26c2cd8bd4025d02675
#
_cell.length_a   1.000
_cell.length_b   1.000
_cell.length_c   1.000
_cell.angle_alpha   90.00
_cell.angle_beta   90.00
_cell.angle_gamma   90.00
#
_symmetry.space_group_name_H-M   'P 1'
#
loop_
_entity.id
_entity.type
_entity.pdbx_description
1 polymer ?
#
loop_
_entity_poly.entity_id
_entity_poly.type
_entity_poly.pdbx_seq_one_letter_code
_entity_poly.pdbx_strand_id
1 'polypeptide(L)'
;MIKPNYDWQLLTGFSDEQFIKIAKKEGVDPVAAKLLYERGIHSAEELHTFLQPSLEDLHDPYLLHDIDKAVERIRRAIEDYEQILIYGDYDADGMTSASILKETLEEMGAEVQVYLPNRFTDGYGPNQSVYKYFIEQQGISLIVTVDNGVAGHEAIAYAQEMGVDVVVTDHHSMQETLPNAYAIVHPEHPEGNYPFKHLAGCGVAFKLACALLETVHADLLDLVAIGTIADMVSLTDENRVMVKYGLSLLKQTERAGLQELIKIAGIDIDSIDEETVGFQLAPRLNALGRLDDPNPAIELLTGFDDEEAHQIALMIDSKNIERKDVVQAIYDEAKTMLRRDRPVQVLAKEGWNPGVLGIVAGRLLEELQQPVIVLSIEDGKAKGSARSVEAVDIFKALKDHQDLFIAFGGHAGAAGMTLEVDKLEELALTLTDYIIENKLDLSSKSSLVLDEELDLEELTLDTLKSFEKLAPYGMDNKKPVFYIRDFQVESARTMGQNNAHLKVRITKGAAGFDVVAFGKGNLALEFSQAKGLELAVTLSVNQWNGNTSLQLMLVDARVNGVQLYNIRGKQHPIPAGVPILDIENPVADNKAIVLANLPEDLSSLRSYFQEREFEAIYFKNEIAKPYYLDGYGSREQFAKLYKTIYQFDEFDVRYKLKDLAVYLKIKDSLLVKMIQIFQELEFVTITDGVMRVNKEAQKREISESQIYQELKETVIQQELMALGTVQEIYEWLCGRV
;
A
#
# COMPACT_ATOMS: atom_id res chain seq x y z
N MET A 1 -14.36 -2.09 -10.31
CA MET A 1 -14.21 -0.69 -10.73
C MET A 1 -12.96 -0.07 -10.12
N ILE A 2 -12.40 0.93 -10.77
CA ILE A 2 -11.25 1.69 -10.29
C ILE A 2 -11.76 2.73 -9.28
N LYS A 3 -11.28 2.66 -8.03
CA LYS A 3 -11.56 3.63 -6.98
C LYS A 3 -10.24 4.16 -6.44
N PRO A 4 -10.08 5.48 -6.30
CA PRO A 4 -8.90 6.02 -5.65
C PRO A 4 -8.90 5.61 -4.17
N ASN A 5 -7.71 5.27 -3.65
CA ASN A 5 -7.53 4.98 -2.23
C ASN A 5 -7.32 6.26 -1.41
N TYR A 6 -6.91 7.35 -2.08
CA TYR A 6 -6.51 8.62 -1.48
C TYR A 6 -7.36 9.79 -1.99
N ASP A 7 -7.36 10.87 -1.24
CA ASP A 7 -7.80 12.19 -1.71
C ASP A 7 -6.58 12.92 -2.30
N TRP A 8 -6.64 13.20 -3.61
CA TRP A 8 -5.50 13.73 -4.35
C TRP A 8 -5.40 15.24 -4.25
N GLN A 9 -4.24 15.71 -3.81
CA GLN A 9 -3.91 17.12 -3.70
C GLN A 9 -2.71 17.42 -4.62
N LEU A 10 -2.97 18.02 -5.77
CA LEU A 10 -1.91 18.48 -6.65
C LEU A 10 -1.32 19.78 -6.07
N LEU A 11 -0.01 19.76 -5.84
CA LEU A 11 0.69 20.99 -5.48
C LEU A 11 0.63 21.97 -6.66
N THR A 12 0.06 23.13 -6.41
CA THR A 12 0.10 24.24 -7.38
C THR A 12 1.42 24.96 -7.19
N GLY A 13 2.44 24.46 -7.88
CA GLY A 13 3.81 24.84 -7.62
C GLY A 13 4.09 26.31 -7.78
N PHE A 14 4.75 26.86 -6.80
CA PHE A 14 5.52 28.11 -6.93
C PHE A 14 6.80 27.79 -7.72
N SER A 15 7.11 28.54 -8.76
CA SER A 15 8.38 28.41 -9.48
C SER A 15 9.18 29.69 -9.37
N ASP A 16 10.33 29.61 -8.72
CA ASP A 16 11.33 30.67 -8.80
C ASP A 16 12.21 30.42 -10.03
N GLU A 17 12.03 31.23 -11.08
CA GLU A 17 12.82 31.11 -12.29
C GLU A 17 14.33 31.27 -12.06
N GLN A 18 14.73 32.00 -11.01
CA GLN A 18 16.12 32.23 -10.68
C GLN A 18 16.70 30.96 -10.06
N PHE A 19 15.97 30.30 -9.17
CA PHE A 19 16.37 29.02 -8.60
C PHE A 19 16.44 27.91 -9.66
N ILE A 20 15.48 27.83 -10.58
CA ILE A 20 15.52 26.88 -11.70
C ILE A 20 16.78 27.07 -12.56
N LYS A 21 17.21 28.33 -12.82
CA LYS A 21 18.47 28.59 -13.53
C LYS A 21 19.70 28.14 -12.77
N ILE A 22 19.70 28.27 -11.44
CA ILE A 22 20.78 27.76 -10.56
C ILE A 22 20.81 26.23 -10.65
N ALA A 23 19.66 25.57 -10.44
CA ALA A 23 19.53 24.11 -10.45
C ALA A 23 19.95 23.49 -11.80
N LYS A 24 19.62 24.17 -12.90
CA LYS A 24 20.05 23.73 -14.24
C LYS A 24 21.57 23.74 -14.42
N LYS A 25 22.30 24.65 -13.75
CA LYS A 25 23.79 24.66 -13.79
C LYS A 25 24.38 23.45 -13.06
N GLU A 26 23.69 22.98 -12.01
CA GLU A 26 24.03 21.75 -11.28
C GLU A 26 23.52 20.47 -11.99
N GLY A 27 22.94 20.62 -13.20
CA GLY A 27 22.44 19.51 -14.00
C GLY A 27 21.16 18.88 -13.41
N VAL A 28 20.33 19.70 -12.78
CA VAL A 28 19.01 19.30 -12.24
C VAL A 28 17.92 19.75 -13.21
N ASP A 29 17.01 18.83 -13.53
CA ASP A 29 15.84 19.09 -14.39
C ASP A 29 14.91 20.15 -13.75
N PRO A 30 14.23 21.00 -14.52
CA PRO A 30 13.34 22.02 -14.00
C PRO A 30 12.23 21.48 -13.08
N VAL A 31 11.70 20.28 -13.33
CA VAL A 31 10.67 19.66 -12.48
C VAL A 31 11.27 19.26 -11.13
N ALA A 32 12.46 18.64 -11.14
CA ALA A 32 13.18 18.29 -9.92
C ALA A 32 13.60 19.55 -9.12
N ALA A 33 13.94 20.65 -9.83
CA ALA A 33 14.27 21.93 -9.20
C ALA A 33 13.06 22.54 -8.47
N LYS A 34 11.87 22.52 -9.08
CA LYS A 34 10.64 22.98 -8.41
C LYS A 34 10.38 22.20 -7.12
N LEU A 35 10.48 20.87 -7.21
CA LEU A 35 10.30 19.99 -6.06
C LEU A 35 11.27 20.30 -4.90
N LEU A 36 12.55 20.52 -5.22
CA LEU A 36 13.55 20.90 -4.22
C LEU A 36 13.22 22.24 -3.57
N TYR A 37 12.76 23.21 -4.36
CA TYR A 37 12.33 24.50 -3.86
C TYR A 37 11.15 24.39 -2.89
N GLU A 38 10.15 23.57 -3.21
CA GLU A 38 9.01 23.31 -2.35
C GLU A 38 9.39 22.57 -1.06
N ARG A 39 10.49 21.81 -1.09
CA ARG A 39 11.09 21.13 0.08
C ARG A 39 11.97 22.03 0.92
N GLY A 40 12.00 23.33 0.64
CA GLY A 40 12.70 24.33 1.43
C GLY A 40 14.14 24.59 1.01
N ILE A 41 14.59 24.11 -0.15
CA ILE A 41 15.92 24.40 -0.71
C ILE A 41 15.80 25.62 -1.63
N HIS A 42 16.30 26.76 -1.18
CA HIS A 42 16.06 28.03 -1.84
C HIS A 42 17.31 28.71 -2.37
N SER A 43 18.50 28.27 -1.95
CA SER A 43 19.77 28.89 -2.33
C SER A 43 20.69 27.92 -3.12
N ALA A 44 21.71 28.47 -3.77
CA ALA A 44 22.74 27.67 -4.45
C ALA A 44 23.56 26.80 -3.48
N GLU A 45 23.79 27.31 -2.28
CA GLU A 45 24.57 26.63 -1.24
C GLU A 45 23.76 25.43 -0.69
N GLU A 46 22.52 25.64 -0.30
CA GLU A 46 21.62 24.56 0.15
C GLU A 46 21.45 23.47 -0.93
N LEU A 47 21.30 23.89 -2.20
CA LEU A 47 21.20 22.96 -3.32
C LEU A 47 22.48 22.12 -3.47
N HIS A 48 23.64 22.75 -3.36
CA HIS A 48 24.94 22.06 -3.47
C HIS A 48 25.09 21.04 -2.36
N THR A 49 24.88 21.44 -1.09
CA THR A 49 24.95 20.55 0.07
C THR A 49 23.96 19.39 -0.05
N PHE A 50 22.74 19.65 -0.51
CA PHE A 50 21.74 18.60 -0.71
C PHE A 50 22.15 17.58 -1.78
N LEU A 51 22.69 18.05 -2.92
CA LEU A 51 23.07 17.18 -4.04
C LEU A 51 24.40 16.47 -3.79
N GLN A 52 25.34 17.15 -3.18
CA GLN A 52 26.73 16.69 -2.95
C GLN A 52 27.15 16.92 -1.49
N PRO A 53 26.48 16.24 -0.53
CA PRO A 53 26.82 16.39 0.88
C PRO A 53 28.25 15.88 1.13
N SER A 54 28.94 16.52 2.07
CA SER A 54 30.28 16.17 2.53
C SER A 54 30.23 15.66 3.96
N LEU A 55 31.18 14.82 4.36
CA LEU A 55 31.35 14.45 5.77
C LEU A 55 31.70 15.65 6.67
N GLU A 56 32.16 16.75 6.07
CA GLU A 56 32.37 18.02 6.79
C GLU A 56 31.04 18.73 7.14
N ASP A 57 29.94 18.33 6.54
CA ASP A 57 28.60 18.86 6.86
C ASP A 57 28.00 18.21 8.13
N LEU A 58 28.64 17.19 8.68
CA LEU A 58 28.22 16.57 9.93
C LEU A 58 28.45 17.52 11.10
N HIS A 59 27.45 17.65 11.97
CA HIS A 59 27.56 18.49 13.16
C HIS A 59 28.61 17.93 14.12
N ASP A 60 29.27 18.84 14.86
CA ASP A 60 30.23 18.46 15.89
C ASP A 60 29.55 17.59 16.97
N PRO A 61 30.05 16.35 17.23
CA PRO A 61 29.46 15.47 18.23
C PRO A 61 29.45 16.10 19.63
N TYR A 62 30.40 17.00 19.96
CA TYR A 62 30.44 17.70 21.24
C TYR A 62 29.30 18.71 21.46
N LEU A 63 28.40 18.93 20.47
CA LEU A 63 27.15 19.66 20.65
C LEU A 63 26.07 18.82 21.32
N LEU A 64 26.20 17.48 21.35
CA LEU A 64 25.30 16.62 22.11
C LEU A 64 25.52 16.80 23.61
N HIS A 65 24.43 16.91 24.37
CA HIS A 65 24.49 17.04 25.81
C HIS A 65 25.17 15.82 26.45
N ASP A 66 25.97 16.03 27.48
CA ASP A 66 26.72 15.01 28.22
C ASP A 66 27.73 14.16 27.40
N ILE A 67 27.97 14.47 26.12
CA ILE A 67 28.90 13.70 25.29
C ILE A 67 30.32 13.73 25.87
N ASP A 68 30.75 14.86 26.41
CA ASP A 68 32.07 15.04 27.05
C ASP A 68 32.21 14.16 28.31
N LYS A 69 31.16 14.10 29.14
CA LYS A 69 31.13 13.19 30.31
C LYS A 69 31.14 11.73 29.92
N ALA A 70 30.39 11.36 28.87
CA ALA A 70 30.34 10.01 28.34
C ALA A 70 31.73 9.57 27.83
N VAL A 71 32.38 10.41 27.02
CA VAL A 71 33.74 10.18 26.50
C VAL A 71 34.72 10.03 27.63
N GLU A 72 34.75 10.96 28.62
CA GLU A 72 35.63 10.89 29.77
C GLU A 72 35.47 9.59 30.56
N ARG A 73 34.19 9.21 30.83
CA ARG A 73 33.87 7.99 31.60
C ARG A 73 34.30 6.72 30.88
N ILE A 74 34.02 6.64 29.59
CA ILE A 74 34.40 5.48 28.76
C ILE A 74 35.92 5.39 28.64
N ARG A 75 36.66 6.48 28.36
CA ARG A 75 38.12 6.48 28.29
C ARG A 75 38.72 6.04 29.62
N ARG A 76 38.19 6.53 30.75
CA ARG A 76 38.63 6.06 32.06
C ARG A 76 38.42 4.57 32.27
N ALA A 77 37.27 4.02 31.83
CA ALA A 77 36.98 2.59 31.91
C ALA A 77 38.03 1.77 31.10
N ILE A 78 38.39 2.25 29.91
CA ILE A 78 39.41 1.60 29.08
C ILE A 78 40.78 1.66 29.74
N GLU A 79 41.18 2.81 30.28
CA GLU A 79 42.48 3.00 30.97
C GLU A 79 42.59 2.13 32.23
N ASP A 80 41.50 1.96 32.97
CA ASP A 80 41.41 1.20 34.20
C ASP A 80 41.10 -0.31 33.95
N TYR A 81 41.01 -0.75 32.70
CA TYR A 81 40.65 -2.13 32.29
C TYR A 81 39.31 -2.60 32.88
N GLU A 82 38.33 -1.71 32.98
CA GLU A 82 36.98 -2.05 33.43
C GLU A 82 36.27 -2.90 32.37
N GLN A 83 35.43 -3.85 32.84
CA GLN A 83 34.54 -4.62 31.97
C GLN A 83 33.34 -3.76 31.57
N ILE A 84 33.16 -3.58 30.26
CA ILE A 84 32.07 -2.73 29.69
C ILE A 84 30.98 -3.60 29.07
N LEU A 85 29.75 -3.32 29.42
CA LEU A 85 28.57 -3.90 28.76
C LEU A 85 27.98 -2.86 27.78
N ILE A 86 27.87 -3.24 26.52
CA ILE A 86 27.03 -2.53 25.54
C ILE A 86 25.64 -3.20 25.56
N TYR A 87 24.63 -2.45 25.96
CA TYR A 87 23.25 -2.92 26.04
C TYR A 87 22.42 -2.26 24.94
N GLY A 88 22.11 -3.01 23.86
CA GLY A 88 21.38 -2.50 22.69
C GLY A 88 19.89 -2.76 22.72
N ASP A 89 19.22 -2.59 21.56
CA ASP A 89 17.87 -3.05 21.32
C ASP A 89 17.84 -4.22 20.32
N TYR A 90 16.71 -4.88 20.21
CA TYR A 90 16.52 -6.13 19.45
C TYR A 90 16.19 -5.92 17.97
N ASP A 91 16.10 -4.71 17.46
CA ASP A 91 15.87 -4.42 16.05
C ASP A 91 17.13 -3.98 15.29
N ALA A 92 16.99 -3.69 14.00
CA ALA A 92 18.15 -3.38 13.16
C ALA A 92 18.86 -2.10 13.57
N ASP A 93 18.20 -1.10 14.14
CA ASP A 93 18.84 0.10 14.65
C ASP A 93 19.65 -0.22 15.92
N GLY A 94 19.07 -0.94 16.88
CA GLY A 94 19.79 -1.40 18.06
C GLY A 94 20.97 -2.33 17.74
N MET A 95 20.78 -3.27 16.79
CA MET A 95 21.86 -4.16 16.32
C MET A 95 23.03 -3.39 15.70
N THR A 96 22.75 -2.44 14.82
CA THR A 96 23.79 -1.62 14.17
C THR A 96 24.43 -0.64 15.15
N SER A 97 23.66 -0.05 16.07
CA SER A 97 24.14 0.80 17.15
C SER A 97 25.15 0.06 18.04
N ALA A 98 24.80 -1.15 18.47
CA ALA A 98 25.67 -1.98 19.31
C ALA A 98 26.94 -2.42 18.56
N SER A 99 26.81 -2.73 17.26
CA SER A 99 27.95 -3.09 16.42
C SER A 99 28.91 -1.92 16.22
N ILE A 100 28.41 -0.70 15.97
CA ILE A 100 29.21 0.52 15.84
C ILE A 100 30.01 0.76 17.12
N LEU A 101 29.36 0.70 18.27
CA LEU A 101 30.03 0.96 19.53
C LEU A 101 30.99 -0.15 19.92
N LYS A 102 30.68 -1.43 19.64
CA LYS A 102 31.58 -2.56 19.83
C LYS A 102 32.89 -2.37 19.06
N GLU A 103 32.81 -2.15 17.76
CA GLU A 103 34.00 -1.95 16.93
C GLU A 103 34.85 -0.76 17.42
N THR A 104 34.17 0.36 17.76
CA THR A 104 34.82 1.56 18.28
C THR A 104 35.61 1.26 19.57
N LEU A 105 34.97 0.60 20.54
CA LEU A 105 35.61 0.33 21.83
C LEU A 105 36.71 -0.74 21.74
N GLU A 106 36.53 -1.76 20.91
CA GLU A 106 37.56 -2.78 20.62
C GLU A 106 38.77 -2.17 19.91
N GLU A 107 38.57 -1.23 18.98
CA GLU A 107 39.66 -0.49 18.34
C GLU A 107 40.49 0.33 19.37
N MET A 108 39.79 0.87 20.38
CA MET A 108 40.45 1.58 21.50
C MET A 108 41.10 0.64 22.53
N GLY A 109 40.95 -0.69 22.35
CA GLY A 109 41.54 -1.71 23.21
C GLY A 109 40.69 -2.07 24.45
N ALA A 110 39.41 -1.78 24.45
CA ALA A 110 38.47 -2.20 25.51
C ALA A 110 38.12 -3.69 25.41
N GLU A 111 37.86 -4.31 26.55
CA GLU A 111 37.16 -5.58 26.63
C GLU A 111 35.66 -5.31 26.82
N VAL A 112 34.86 -5.67 25.80
CA VAL A 112 33.44 -5.39 25.78
C VAL A 112 32.61 -6.66 25.69
N GLN A 113 31.47 -6.65 26.38
CA GLN A 113 30.41 -7.62 26.17
C GLN A 113 29.21 -6.88 25.54
N VAL A 114 28.55 -7.54 24.58
CA VAL A 114 27.35 -6.97 23.94
C VAL A 114 26.15 -7.81 24.31
N TYR A 115 25.04 -7.18 24.64
CA TYR A 115 23.78 -7.85 24.90
C TYR A 115 22.63 -7.11 24.27
N LEU A 116 21.87 -7.82 23.46
CA LEU A 116 20.61 -7.34 22.90
C LEU A 116 19.47 -8.07 23.64
N PRO A 117 18.50 -7.35 24.23
CA PRO A 117 17.43 -7.97 25.00
C PRO A 117 16.53 -8.84 24.14
N ASN A 118 16.06 -9.96 24.69
CA ASN A 118 15.06 -10.77 24.02
C ASN A 118 13.67 -10.19 24.26
N ARG A 119 12.95 -9.87 23.21
CA ARG A 119 11.59 -9.28 23.26
C ARG A 119 10.59 -10.06 24.13
N PHE A 120 10.75 -11.39 24.23
CA PHE A 120 9.82 -12.27 24.91
C PHE A 120 10.13 -12.43 26.40
N THR A 121 11.41 -12.49 26.75
CA THR A 121 11.87 -12.73 28.13
C THR A 121 12.21 -11.46 28.88
N ASP A 122 12.83 -10.48 28.22
CA ASP A 122 13.38 -9.29 28.86
C ASP A 122 12.52 -8.06 28.63
N GLY A 123 11.74 -8.05 27.54
CA GLY A 123 10.91 -6.91 27.13
C GLY A 123 11.69 -5.87 26.35
N TYR A 124 11.22 -4.62 26.40
CA TYR A 124 11.84 -3.48 25.73
C TYR A 124 12.67 -2.64 26.71
N GLY A 125 13.85 -2.23 26.28
CA GLY A 125 14.74 -1.36 27.04
C GLY A 125 15.48 -2.04 28.19
N PRO A 126 16.12 -1.24 29.07
CA PRO A 126 16.91 -1.76 30.19
C PRO A 126 16.11 -2.64 31.16
N ASN A 127 16.61 -3.86 31.40
CA ASN A 127 15.99 -4.82 32.28
C ASN A 127 16.82 -5.06 33.54
N GLN A 128 16.23 -4.83 34.72
CA GLN A 128 16.94 -4.96 36.00
C GLN A 128 17.50 -6.36 36.24
N SER A 129 16.80 -7.42 35.84
CA SER A 129 17.28 -8.79 36.04
C SER A 129 18.48 -9.12 35.16
N VAL A 130 18.52 -8.55 33.94
CA VAL A 130 19.66 -8.66 33.04
C VAL A 130 20.85 -7.86 33.59
N TYR A 131 20.64 -6.63 34.02
CA TYR A 131 21.70 -5.81 34.64
C TYR A 131 22.28 -6.52 35.88
N LYS A 132 21.43 -7.08 36.72
CA LYS A 132 21.84 -7.86 37.88
C LYS A 132 22.76 -9.02 37.49
N TYR A 133 22.41 -9.79 36.45
CA TYR A 133 23.22 -10.88 35.98
C TYR A 133 24.62 -10.40 35.53
N PHE A 134 24.69 -9.37 34.72
CA PHE A 134 25.96 -8.86 34.20
C PHE A 134 26.81 -8.22 35.29
N ILE A 135 26.24 -7.47 36.20
CA ILE A 135 26.94 -6.83 37.32
C ILE A 135 27.48 -7.90 38.29
N GLU A 136 26.61 -8.80 38.77
CA GLU A 136 26.95 -9.74 39.84
C GLU A 136 27.70 -10.97 39.35
N GLN A 137 27.49 -11.45 38.12
CA GLN A 137 28.07 -12.69 37.63
C GLN A 137 29.17 -12.48 36.59
N GLN A 138 29.14 -11.38 35.84
CA GLN A 138 30.11 -11.08 34.80
C GLN A 138 31.08 -9.97 35.19
N GLY A 139 30.84 -9.28 36.31
CA GLY A 139 31.74 -8.27 36.86
C GLY A 139 31.77 -6.96 36.05
N ILE A 140 30.70 -6.65 35.35
CA ILE A 140 30.57 -5.40 34.59
C ILE A 140 30.64 -4.20 35.53
N SER A 141 31.45 -3.20 35.17
CA SER A 141 31.68 -1.96 35.91
C SER A 141 31.16 -0.71 35.23
N LEU A 142 30.92 -0.79 33.92
CA LEU A 142 30.29 0.27 33.13
C LEU A 142 29.29 -0.35 32.18
N ILE A 143 28.08 0.26 32.11
CA ILE A 143 27.08 -0.09 31.09
C ILE A 143 26.94 1.11 30.16
N VAL A 144 26.96 0.85 28.84
CA VAL A 144 26.63 1.85 27.82
C VAL A 144 25.40 1.33 27.08
N THR A 145 24.28 2.04 27.20
CA THR A 145 23.09 1.69 26.39
C THR A 145 23.19 2.34 25.03
N VAL A 146 22.68 1.66 24.01
CA VAL A 146 22.55 2.19 22.66
C VAL A 146 21.13 1.92 22.16
N ASP A 147 20.50 2.93 21.54
CA ASP A 147 19.15 2.85 21.00
C ASP A 147 18.06 2.54 22.06
N ASN A 148 18.36 2.79 23.30
CA ASN A 148 17.43 2.70 24.43
C ASN A 148 18.04 3.34 25.69
N GLY A 149 17.21 3.48 26.74
CA GLY A 149 17.72 3.84 28.05
C GLY A 149 16.99 5.00 28.73
N VAL A 150 16.42 5.95 27.98
CA VAL A 150 15.74 7.13 28.57
C VAL A 150 14.52 6.76 29.44
N ALA A 151 13.94 5.58 29.25
CA ALA A 151 12.86 5.05 30.07
C ALA A 151 13.33 4.03 31.12
N GLY A 152 14.63 3.75 31.24
CA GLY A 152 15.22 2.66 32.04
C GLY A 152 15.41 2.96 33.53
N HIS A 153 14.49 3.70 34.17
CA HIS A 153 14.63 4.19 35.55
C HIS A 153 15.03 3.12 36.56
N GLU A 154 14.31 1.98 36.60
CA GLU A 154 14.53 0.93 37.61
C GLU A 154 15.86 0.23 37.43
N ALA A 155 16.18 -0.16 36.20
CA ALA A 155 17.42 -0.85 35.90
C ALA A 155 18.66 0.04 36.12
N ILE A 156 18.57 1.30 35.70
CA ILE A 156 19.65 2.28 35.90
C ILE A 156 19.85 2.60 37.37
N ALA A 157 18.78 2.78 38.15
CA ALA A 157 18.86 3.01 39.58
C ALA A 157 19.51 1.79 40.28
N TYR A 158 19.15 0.57 39.90
CA TYR A 158 19.80 -0.62 40.44
C TYR A 158 21.30 -0.68 40.12
N ALA A 159 21.71 -0.38 38.88
CA ALA A 159 23.13 -0.35 38.51
C ALA A 159 23.91 0.66 39.38
N GLN A 160 23.36 1.85 39.60
CA GLN A 160 23.98 2.87 40.45
C GLN A 160 24.05 2.46 41.93
N GLU A 161 23.01 1.80 42.47
CA GLU A 161 23.04 1.25 43.84
C GLU A 161 24.18 0.22 43.99
N MET A 162 24.49 -0.51 42.92
CA MET A 162 25.61 -1.47 42.88
C MET A 162 26.95 -0.81 42.59
N GLY A 163 27.03 0.50 42.41
CA GLY A 163 28.26 1.25 42.10
C GLY A 163 28.71 1.13 40.65
N VAL A 164 27.83 0.77 39.73
CA VAL A 164 28.06 0.67 38.29
C VAL A 164 27.47 1.89 37.59
N ASP A 165 28.32 2.64 36.88
CA ASP A 165 27.88 3.77 36.08
C ASP A 165 27.16 3.33 34.81
N VAL A 166 26.15 4.10 34.41
CA VAL A 166 25.40 3.88 33.16
C VAL A 166 25.50 5.12 32.30
N VAL A 167 26.01 4.97 31.09
CA VAL A 167 25.97 5.98 30.02
C VAL A 167 24.83 5.61 29.09
N VAL A 168 23.85 6.49 28.98
CA VAL A 168 22.71 6.31 28.08
C VAL A 168 22.98 6.99 26.75
N THR A 169 22.85 6.24 25.63
CA THR A 169 22.71 6.84 24.29
C THR A 169 21.42 6.39 23.67
N ASP A 170 20.54 7.32 23.36
CA ASP A 170 19.17 7.05 22.93
C ASP A 170 18.66 8.18 22.03
N HIS A 171 17.59 7.90 21.29
CA HIS A 171 16.91 8.87 20.43
C HIS A 171 15.37 8.82 20.59
N HIS A 172 14.86 7.88 21.37
CA HIS A 172 13.43 7.73 21.62
C HIS A 172 12.84 8.93 22.35
N SER A 173 11.51 9.09 22.29
CA SER A 173 10.79 10.22 22.90
C SER A 173 11.19 10.41 24.35
N MET A 174 11.61 11.65 24.68
CA MET A 174 12.02 12.02 26.03
C MET A 174 10.86 11.87 27.02
N GLN A 175 11.18 11.33 28.20
CA GLN A 175 10.24 11.17 29.30
C GLN A 175 10.10 12.47 30.11
N GLU A 176 9.00 12.64 30.85
CA GLU A 176 8.82 13.78 31.75
C GLU A 176 9.93 13.88 32.82
N THR A 177 10.42 12.71 33.26
CA THR A 177 11.57 12.59 34.16
C THR A 177 12.61 11.70 33.53
N LEU A 178 13.87 12.05 33.67
CA LEU A 178 14.99 11.26 33.15
C LEU A 178 15.54 10.31 34.21
N PRO A 179 16.08 9.14 33.82
CA PRO A 179 16.77 8.25 34.74
C PRO A 179 18.02 8.92 35.29
N ASN A 180 18.42 8.56 36.52
CA ASN A 180 19.63 9.08 37.15
C ASN A 180 20.87 8.35 36.60
N ALA A 181 21.15 8.48 35.30
CA ALA A 181 22.34 7.93 34.66
C ALA A 181 23.57 8.82 34.89
N TYR A 182 24.77 8.27 34.68
CA TYR A 182 26.03 9.03 34.74
C TYR A 182 26.08 10.12 33.65
N ALA A 183 25.65 9.77 32.45
CA ALA A 183 25.51 10.69 31.31
C ALA A 183 24.32 10.24 30.45
N ILE A 184 23.63 11.21 29.82
CA ILE A 184 22.53 10.95 28.87
C ILE A 184 22.85 11.72 27.59
N VAL A 185 23.28 10.97 26.57
CA VAL A 185 23.59 11.48 25.24
C VAL A 185 22.35 11.28 24.36
N HIS A 186 21.68 12.40 24.05
CA HIS A 186 20.42 12.34 23.30
C HIS A 186 20.23 13.62 22.48
N PRO A 187 19.80 13.57 21.20
CA PRO A 187 19.64 14.74 20.34
C PRO A 187 18.57 15.73 20.82
N GLU A 188 17.57 15.24 21.57
CA GLU A 188 16.47 16.04 22.14
C GLU A 188 16.61 16.26 23.65
N HIS A 189 17.83 16.10 24.23
CA HIS A 189 18.02 16.33 25.66
C HIS A 189 17.50 17.72 26.07
N PRO A 190 16.66 17.85 27.13
CA PRO A 190 16.03 19.15 27.48
C PRO A 190 17.02 20.25 27.87
N GLU A 191 18.21 19.89 28.33
CA GLU A 191 19.30 20.83 28.65
C GLU A 191 20.32 20.95 27.49
N GLY A 192 20.11 20.20 26.37
CA GLY A 192 20.93 20.21 25.18
C GLY A 192 20.46 21.21 24.13
N ASN A 193 21.29 21.45 23.14
CA ASN A 193 20.94 22.28 21.99
C ASN A 193 21.58 21.73 20.70
N TYR A 194 21.44 20.41 20.49
CA TYR A 194 21.91 19.78 19.29
C TYR A 194 21.11 20.26 18.07
N PRO A 195 21.75 20.63 16.96
CA PRO A 195 21.05 21.23 15.82
C PRO A 195 20.02 20.33 15.16
N PHE A 196 20.31 19.02 15.07
CA PHE A 196 19.47 18.04 14.40
C PHE A 196 18.91 17.00 15.37
N LYS A 197 17.59 16.97 15.50
CA LYS A 197 16.88 16.20 16.54
C LYS A 197 16.49 14.78 16.12
N HIS A 198 16.70 14.41 14.86
CA HIS A 198 16.15 13.20 14.26
C HIS A 198 17.20 12.13 13.96
N LEU A 199 18.27 12.07 14.74
CA LEU A 199 19.22 10.96 14.67
C LEU A 199 18.49 9.66 15.05
N ALA A 200 18.82 8.54 14.36
CA ALA A 200 18.50 7.20 14.84
C ALA A 200 19.47 6.80 15.96
N GLY A 201 19.20 5.69 16.66
CA GLY A 201 20.10 5.16 17.69
C GLY A 201 21.52 4.93 17.17
N CYS A 202 21.66 4.34 15.97
CA CYS A 202 22.96 4.15 15.30
C CYS A 202 23.65 5.48 14.95
N GLY A 203 22.88 6.53 14.66
CA GLY A 203 23.41 7.88 14.47
C GLY A 203 24.00 8.45 15.75
N VAL A 204 23.32 8.29 16.89
CA VAL A 204 23.83 8.71 18.21
C VAL A 204 25.07 7.90 18.59
N ALA A 205 25.04 6.57 18.39
CA ALA A 205 26.22 5.71 18.62
C ALA A 205 27.41 6.11 17.75
N PHE A 206 27.16 6.46 16.48
CA PHE A 206 28.19 6.94 15.56
C PHE A 206 28.78 8.30 16.02
N LYS A 207 27.95 9.22 16.52
CA LYS A 207 28.44 10.50 17.09
C LYS A 207 29.31 10.26 18.31
N LEU A 208 28.93 9.32 19.19
CA LEU A 208 29.77 8.94 20.33
C LEU A 208 31.08 8.31 19.83
N ALA A 209 31.05 7.45 18.80
CA ALA A 209 32.24 6.89 18.18
C ALA A 209 33.19 7.99 17.65
N CYS A 210 32.64 8.96 16.90
CA CYS A 210 33.45 10.10 16.41
C CYS A 210 34.09 10.92 17.54
N ALA A 211 33.39 11.11 18.65
CA ALA A 211 33.93 11.83 19.81
C ALA A 211 35.02 11.02 20.54
N LEU A 212 34.85 9.70 20.64
CA LEU A 212 35.84 8.80 21.25
C LEU A 212 37.13 8.70 20.42
N LEU A 213 37.02 8.60 19.10
CA LEU A 213 38.10 8.44 18.16
C LEU A 213 38.72 9.78 17.69
N GLU A 214 38.07 10.90 18.03
CA GLU A 214 38.44 12.27 17.62
C GLU A 214 38.53 12.46 16.08
N THR A 215 37.81 11.64 15.36
CA THR A 215 37.72 11.68 13.89
C THR A 215 36.43 11.05 13.39
N VAL A 216 36.07 11.36 12.15
CA VAL A 216 34.92 10.72 11.49
C VAL A 216 35.39 9.36 10.92
N HIS A 217 34.91 8.27 11.52
CA HIS A 217 35.17 6.91 11.06
C HIS A 217 34.17 6.52 9.95
N ALA A 218 34.55 6.81 8.70
CA ALA A 218 33.67 6.58 7.56
C ALA A 218 33.28 5.09 7.39
N ASP A 219 34.13 4.16 7.79
CA ASP A 219 33.89 2.71 7.63
C ASP A 219 32.71 2.19 8.43
N LEU A 220 32.24 2.93 9.45
CA LEU A 220 31.05 2.60 10.22
C LEU A 220 29.73 3.06 9.56
N LEU A 221 29.82 3.87 8.50
CA LEU A 221 28.63 4.48 7.87
C LEU A 221 27.75 3.45 7.14
N ASP A 222 28.27 2.30 6.76
CA ASP A 222 27.47 1.20 6.21
C ASP A 222 26.44 0.70 7.24
N LEU A 223 26.85 0.54 8.50
CA LEU A 223 25.96 0.18 9.62
C LEU A 223 24.99 1.32 9.95
N VAL A 224 25.48 2.57 9.97
CA VAL A 224 24.62 3.75 10.20
C VAL A 224 23.53 3.86 9.14
N ALA A 225 23.84 3.59 7.87
CA ALA A 225 22.82 3.62 6.82
C ALA A 225 21.75 2.54 7.02
N ILE A 226 22.15 1.33 7.43
CA ILE A 226 21.20 0.24 7.71
C ILE A 226 20.25 0.63 8.85
N GLY A 227 20.78 1.06 10.00
CA GLY A 227 19.98 1.41 11.17
C GLY A 227 19.07 2.63 10.90
N THR A 228 19.62 3.71 10.35
CA THR A 228 18.87 4.94 10.05
C THR A 228 17.69 4.69 9.09
N ILE A 229 17.89 3.88 8.04
CA ILE A 229 16.81 3.52 7.10
C ILE A 229 15.79 2.59 7.78
N ALA A 230 16.27 1.64 8.58
CA ALA A 230 15.42 0.66 9.26
C ALA A 230 14.47 1.30 10.29
N ASP A 231 14.96 2.31 11.00
CA ASP A 231 14.20 3.03 12.01
C ASP A 231 13.24 4.09 11.43
N MET A 232 13.36 4.38 10.13
CA MET A 232 12.46 5.28 9.40
C MET A 232 12.48 6.72 9.93
N VAL A 233 13.57 7.20 10.48
CA VAL A 233 13.77 8.60 10.89
C VAL A 233 13.95 9.53 9.68
N SER A 234 13.89 10.84 9.92
CA SER A 234 14.03 11.86 8.87
C SER A 234 15.33 11.68 8.06
N LEU A 235 15.23 11.57 6.73
CA LEU A 235 16.38 11.51 5.81
C LEU A 235 16.77 12.89 5.28
N THR A 236 16.93 13.83 6.21
CA THR A 236 17.39 15.19 5.98
C THR A 236 18.67 15.46 6.76
N ASP A 237 19.25 16.63 6.57
CA ASP A 237 20.42 17.09 7.31
C ASP A 237 21.52 16.00 7.38
N GLU A 238 22.13 15.74 8.53
CA GLU A 238 23.24 14.78 8.67
C GLU A 238 22.83 13.31 8.49
N ASN A 239 21.56 12.92 8.76
CA ASN A 239 21.10 11.58 8.41
C ASN A 239 21.22 11.33 6.90
N ARG A 240 20.86 12.33 6.06
CA ARG A 240 21.06 12.24 4.62
C ARG A 240 22.52 12.08 4.24
N VAL A 241 23.41 12.84 4.88
CA VAL A 241 24.86 12.72 4.67
C VAL A 241 25.32 11.29 4.98
N MET A 242 25.05 10.82 6.19
CA MET A 242 25.46 9.50 6.66
C MET A 242 24.90 8.37 5.80
N VAL A 243 23.61 8.40 5.47
CA VAL A 243 22.97 7.37 4.64
C VAL A 243 23.51 7.37 3.22
N LYS A 244 23.74 8.55 2.61
CA LYS A 244 24.29 8.63 1.25
C LYS A 244 25.68 8.03 1.16
N TYR A 245 26.57 8.33 2.11
CA TYR A 245 27.89 7.72 2.20
C TYR A 245 27.80 6.23 2.52
N GLY A 246 26.97 5.85 3.50
CA GLY A 246 26.81 4.47 3.90
C GLY A 246 26.25 3.56 2.82
N LEU A 247 25.29 4.01 2.01
CA LEU A 247 24.83 3.25 0.83
C LEU A 247 25.94 3.05 -0.21
N SER A 248 26.84 4.02 -0.36
CA SER A 248 28.01 3.88 -1.24
C SER A 248 29.00 2.86 -0.70
N LEU A 249 29.18 2.80 0.61
CA LEU A 249 30.04 1.81 1.29
C LEU A 249 29.41 0.41 1.25
N LEU A 250 28.10 0.28 1.44
CA LEU A 250 27.41 -1.01 1.33
C LEU A 250 27.63 -1.70 -0.01
N LYS A 251 27.78 -0.93 -1.10
CA LYS A 251 28.12 -1.48 -2.43
C LYS A 251 29.54 -2.03 -2.51
N GLN A 252 30.38 -1.71 -1.58
CA GLN A 252 31.79 -2.10 -1.53
C GLN A 252 32.13 -2.68 -0.15
N THR A 253 31.14 -3.11 0.62
CA THR A 253 31.36 -3.57 1.99
C THR A 253 32.34 -4.74 2.03
N GLU A 254 33.28 -4.68 2.96
CA GLU A 254 34.23 -5.76 3.24
C GLU A 254 33.77 -6.62 4.43
N ARG A 255 32.61 -6.32 5.03
CA ARG A 255 32.03 -7.10 6.13
C ARG A 255 31.55 -8.45 5.62
N ALA A 256 32.21 -9.52 6.05
CA ALA A 256 31.88 -10.90 5.64
C ALA A 256 30.38 -11.24 5.81
N GLY A 257 29.79 -10.85 6.95
CA GLY A 257 28.39 -11.12 7.22
C GLY A 257 27.43 -10.36 6.31
N LEU A 258 27.70 -9.10 5.99
CA LEU A 258 26.87 -8.34 5.05
C LEU A 258 26.99 -8.88 3.62
N GLN A 259 28.20 -9.26 3.19
CA GLN A 259 28.40 -9.88 1.88
C GLN A 259 27.61 -11.17 1.73
N GLU A 260 27.65 -12.06 2.73
CA GLU A 260 26.92 -13.31 2.72
C GLU A 260 25.39 -13.07 2.80
N LEU A 261 24.93 -12.12 3.61
CA LEU A 261 23.49 -11.78 3.71
C LEU A 261 22.96 -11.22 2.38
N ILE A 262 23.71 -10.32 1.73
CA ILE A 262 23.38 -9.75 0.40
C ILE A 262 23.29 -10.87 -0.64
N LYS A 263 24.27 -11.77 -0.67
CA LYS A 263 24.33 -12.90 -1.59
C LYS A 263 23.18 -13.89 -1.38
N ILE A 264 22.90 -14.29 -0.14
CA ILE A 264 21.80 -15.21 0.20
C ILE A 264 20.43 -14.58 -0.13
N ALA A 265 20.30 -13.27 0.11
CA ALA A 265 19.09 -12.52 -0.24
C ALA A 265 18.89 -12.37 -1.77
N GLY A 266 19.88 -12.71 -2.59
CA GLY A 266 19.86 -12.55 -4.05
C GLY A 266 19.87 -11.08 -4.48
N ILE A 267 20.48 -10.21 -3.70
CA ILE A 267 20.59 -8.78 -3.95
C ILE A 267 21.79 -8.53 -4.88
N ASP A 268 21.57 -7.73 -5.92
CA ASP A 268 22.66 -7.19 -6.73
C ASP A 268 23.34 -6.04 -5.97
N ILE A 269 24.58 -6.25 -5.56
CA ILE A 269 25.32 -5.32 -4.71
C ILE A 269 25.47 -3.92 -5.33
N ASP A 270 25.61 -3.84 -6.66
CA ASP A 270 25.76 -2.57 -7.38
C ASP A 270 24.45 -1.75 -7.38
N SER A 271 23.30 -2.42 -7.18
CA SER A 271 21.97 -1.82 -7.18
C SER A 271 21.43 -1.46 -5.79
N ILE A 272 22.23 -1.66 -4.72
CA ILE A 272 21.79 -1.36 -3.35
C ILE A 272 21.41 0.13 -3.23
N ASP A 273 20.20 0.37 -2.76
CA ASP A 273 19.62 1.68 -2.47
C ASP A 273 18.85 1.64 -1.13
N GLU A 274 18.19 2.74 -0.79
CA GLU A 274 17.37 2.83 0.42
C GLU A 274 16.20 1.83 0.42
N GLU A 275 15.61 1.53 -0.74
CA GLU A 275 14.54 0.53 -0.86
C GLU A 275 15.09 -0.88 -0.60
N THR A 276 16.27 -1.19 -1.10
CA THR A 276 16.96 -2.46 -0.85
C THR A 276 17.23 -2.66 0.64
N VAL A 277 17.74 -1.64 1.31
CA VAL A 277 17.96 -1.71 2.77
C VAL A 277 16.64 -1.85 3.52
N GLY A 278 15.67 -0.98 3.27
CA GLY A 278 14.40 -0.94 4.01
C GLY A 278 13.51 -2.16 3.79
N PHE A 279 13.54 -2.78 2.60
CA PHE A 279 12.63 -3.89 2.27
C PHE A 279 13.32 -5.26 2.19
N GLN A 280 14.65 -5.32 2.11
CA GLN A 280 15.35 -6.59 1.97
C GLN A 280 16.36 -6.87 3.09
N LEU A 281 17.24 -5.92 3.46
CA LEU A 281 18.24 -6.15 4.50
C LEU A 281 17.67 -5.97 5.91
N ALA A 282 17.12 -4.81 6.24
CA ALA A 282 16.59 -4.53 7.57
C ALA A 282 15.47 -5.50 8.02
N PRO A 283 14.53 -5.93 7.15
CA PRO A 283 13.53 -6.93 7.56
C PRO A 283 14.10 -8.30 7.90
N ARG A 284 15.29 -8.67 7.37
CA ARG A 284 16.00 -9.89 7.71
C ARG A 284 16.60 -9.80 9.11
N LEU A 285 17.33 -8.72 9.40
CA LEU A 285 17.85 -8.44 10.75
C LEU A 285 16.71 -8.39 11.78
N ASN A 286 15.69 -7.60 11.50
CA ASN A 286 14.51 -7.47 12.35
C ASN A 286 13.76 -8.80 12.60
N ALA A 287 13.91 -9.80 11.74
CA ALA A 287 13.25 -11.10 11.93
C ALA A 287 13.78 -11.85 13.15
N LEU A 288 15.07 -11.68 13.50
CA LEU A 288 15.65 -12.25 14.72
C LEU A 288 14.92 -11.71 15.95
N GLY A 289 14.93 -10.41 16.19
CA GLY A 289 14.29 -9.79 17.35
C GLY A 289 12.76 -9.99 17.42
N ARG A 290 12.13 -10.42 16.31
CA ARG A 290 10.70 -10.73 16.27
C ARG A 290 10.37 -12.18 16.57
N LEU A 291 11.27 -13.12 16.32
CA LEU A 291 10.98 -14.55 16.41
C LEU A 291 11.94 -15.32 17.32
N ASP A 292 13.13 -14.77 17.59
CA ASP A 292 14.20 -15.50 18.26
C ASP A 292 15.13 -14.56 19.04
N ASP A 293 16.34 -15.04 19.36
CA ASP A 293 17.44 -14.30 19.97
C ASP A 293 18.07 -13.32 18.96
N PRO A 294 18.15 -12.01 19.24
CA PRO A 294 18.77 -11.03 18.37
C PRO A 294 20.32 -11.05 18.37
N ASN A 295 20.96 -11.60 19.42
CA ASN A 295 22.41 -11.48 19.64
C ASN A 295 23.28 -12.01 18.49
N PRO A 296 22.94 -13.07 17.72
CA PRO A 296 23.72 -13.50 16.57
C PRO A 296 23.91 -12.43 15.48
N ALA A 297 23.08 -11.39 15.45
CA ALA A 297 23.25 -10.29 14.53
C ALA A 297 24.56 -9.53 14.77
N ILE A 298 25.04 -9.43 16.01
CA ILE A 298 26.28 -8.75 16.33
C ILE A 298 27.46 -9.50 15.67
N GLU A 299 27.50 -10.82 15.79
CA GLU A 299 28.55 -11.63 15.15
C GLU A 299 28.46 -11.55 13.63
N LEU A 300 27.27 -11.48 13.04
CA LEU A 300 27.12 -11.25 11.60
C LEU A 300 27.73 -9.90 11.18
N LEU A 301 27.44 -8.83 11.93
CA LEU A 301 27.80 -7.47 11.53
C LEU A 301 29.27 -7.13 11.81
N THR A 302 29.89 -7.78 12.83
CA THR A 302 31.24 -7.45 13.30
C THR A 302 32.23 -8.61 13.16
N GLY A 303 31.79 -9.81 12.85
CA GLY A 303 32.65 -11.00 12.73
C GLY A 303 33.49 -11.02 11.44
N PHE A 304 34.63 -11.71 11.47
CA PHE A 304 35.56 -11.83 10.35
C PHE A 304 35.65 -13.25 9.77
N ASP A 305 34.95 -14.23 10.37
CA ASP A 305 34.96 -15.62 9.89
C ASP A 305 33.91 -15.83 8.82
N ASP A 306 34.32 -16.14 7.60
CA ASP A 306 33.42 -16.32 6.45
C ASP A 306 32.45 -17.49 6.62
N GLU A 307 32.87 -18.60 7.27
CA GLU A 307 32.01 -19.77 7.47
C GLU A 307 30.95 -19.49 8.54
N GLU A 308 31.31 -18.83 9.63
CA GLU A 308 30.37 -18.40 10.67
C GLU A 308 29.40 -17.37 10.12
N ALA A 309 29.88 -16.37 9.39
CA ALA A 309 29.07 -15.37 8.70
C ALA A 309 28.04 -16.02 7.75
N HIS A 310 28.46 -17.03 6.98
CA HIS A 310 27.56 -17.78 6.09
C HIS A 310 26.47 -18.51 6.85
N GLN A 311 26.82 -19.21 7.96
CA GLN A 311 25.83 -19.94 8.77
C GLN A 311 24.82 -19.00 9.43
N ILE A 312 25.26 -17.88 9.97
CA ILE A 312 24.40 -16.86 10.58
C ILE A 312 23.49 -16.22 9.53
N ALA A 313 24.03 -15.86 8.36
CA ALA A 313 23.23 -15.27 7.28
C ALA A 313 22.12 -16.23 6.76
N LEU A 314 22.41 -17.53 6.64
CA LEU A 314 21.42 -18.56 6.32
C LEU A 314 20.31 -18.65 7.39
N MET A 315 20.70 -18.62 8.66
CA MET A 315 19.76 -18.65 9.78
C MET A 315 18.84 -17.41 9.74
N ILE A 316 19.39 -16.22 9.53
CA ILE A 316 18.65 -14.95 9.46
C ILE A 316 17.66 -14.98 8.28
N ASP A 317 18.09 -15.43 7.10
CA ASP A 317 17.18 -15.51 5.95
C ASP A 317 16.06 -16.53 6.20
N SER A 318 16.36 -17.67 6.81
CA SER A 318 15.36 -18.66 7.23
C SER A 318 14.34 -18.05 8.21
N LYS A 319 14.80 -17.28 9.21
CA LYS A 319 13.92 -16.58 10.15
C LYS A 319 13.06 -15.51 9.47
N ASN A 320 13.57 -14.83 8.47
CA ASN A 320 12.79 -13.89 7.69
C ASN A 320 11.70 -14.58 6.84
N ILE A 321 11.98 -15.76 6.30
CA ILE A 321 10.98 -16.60 5.60
C ILE A 321 9.90 -17.03 6.60
N GLU A 322 10.31 -17.60 7.75
CA GLU A 322 9.39 -18.00 8.85
C GLU A 322 8.50 -16.82 9.28
N ARG A 323 9.09 -15.63 9.47
CA ARG A 323 8.34 -14.42 9.82
C ARG A 323 7.26 -14.10 8.77
N LYS A 324 7.59 -14.17 7.46
CA LYS A 324 6.63 -13.92 6.39
C LYS A 324 5.47 -14.91 6.41
N ASP A 325 5.77 -16.18 6.63
CA ASP A 325 4.76 -17.27 6.69
C ASP A 325 3.85 -17.10 7.90
N VAL A 326 4.42 -16.81 9.08
CA VAL A 326 3.66 -16.56 10.32
C VAL A 326 2.76 -15.31 10.15
N VAL A 327 3.29 -14.21 9.61
CA VAL A 327 2.50 -13.01 9.32
C VAL A 327 1.34 -13.34 8.37
N GLN A 328 1.60 -14.10 7.29
CA GLN A 328 0.56 -14.45 6.33
C GLN A 328 -0.52 -15.34 6.95
N ALA A 329 -0.14 -16.32 7.73
CA ALA A 329 -1.08 -17.22 8.41
C ALA A 329 -1.99 -16.46 9.39
N ILE A 330 -1.41 -15.58 10.23
CA ILE A 330 -2.19 -14.77 11.18
C ILE A 330 -3.09 -13.78 10.43
N TYR A 331 -2.60 -13.15 9.37
CA TYR A 331 -3.37 -12.21 8.55
C TYR A 331 -4.59 -12.87 7.89
N ASP A 332 -4.41 -14.04 7.27
CA ASP A 332 -5.50 -14.78 6.64
C ASP A 332 -6.56 -15.23 7.65
N GLU A 333 -6.12 -15.67 8.82
CA GLU A 333 -7.01 -16.04 9.90
C GLU A 333 -7.75 -14.83 10.48
N ALA A 334 -7.06 -13.73 10.76
CA ALA A 334 -7.63 -12.48 11.25
C ALA A 334 -8.72 -11.94 10.32
N LYS A 335 -8.56 -12.08 9.00
CA LYS A 335 -9.57 -11.70 8.02
C LYS A 335 -10.89 -12.45 8.17
N THR A 336 -10.87 -13.67 8.65
CA THR A 336 -12.10 -14.44 8.91
C THR A 336 -12.86 -13.95 10.14
N MET A 337 -12.20 -13.20 11.02
CA MET A 337 -12.75 -12.69 12.27
C MET A 337 -13.28 -11.25 12.18
N LEU A 338 -13.10 -10.58 11.02
CA LEU A 338 -13.50 -9.19 10.83
C LEU A 338 -14.98 -8.96 11.05
N ARG A 339 -15.32 -7.90 11.79
CA ARG A 339 -16.68 -7.43 12.06
C ARG A 339 -16.96 -6.16 11.25
N ARG A 340 -17.66 -6.31 10.15
CA ARG A 340 -17.98 -5.20 9.22
C ARG A 340 -18.96 -4.16 9.78
N ASP A 341 -19.63 -4.47 10.87
CA ASP A 341 -20.57 -3.61 11.58
C ASP A 341 -19.90 -2.66 12.58
N ARG A 342 -18.59 -2.77 12.77
CA ARG A 342 -17.83 -1.96 13.74
C ARG A 342 -16.82 -1.05 13.04
N PRO A 343 -16.64 0.19 13.55
CA PRO A 343 -15.65 1.14 13.02
C PRO A 343 -14.22 0.82 13.45
N VAL A 344 -14.04 -0.12 14.36
CA VAL A 344 -12.77 -0.57 14.93
C VAL A 344 -12.72 -2.11 14.91
N GLN A 345 -11.57 -2.68 14.55
CA GLN A 345 -11.34 -4.12 14.61
C GLN A 345 -10.47 -4.46 15.82
N VAL A 346 -11.01 -5.26 16.74
CA VAL A 346 -10.26 -5.86 17.87
C VAL A 346 -10.26 -7.35 17.66
N LEU A 347 -9.09 -7.90 17.32
CA LEU A 347 -8.90 -9.28 16.92
C LEU A 347 -7.95 -9.94 17.91
N ALA A 348 -8.39 -11.01 18.58
CA ALA A 348 -7.59 -11.68 19.59
C ALA A 348 -7.72 -13.21 19.46
N LYS A 349 -6.59 -13.93 19.56
CA LYS A 349 -6.58 -15.38 19.51
C LYS A 349 -5.38 -15.98 20.25
N GLU A 350 -5.57 -17.16 20.79
CA GLU A 350 -4.48 -17.97 21.37
C GLU A 350 -3.53 -18.48 20.28
N GLY A 351 -2.25 -18.54 20.60
CA GLY A 351 -1.20 -19.10 19.74
C GLY A 351 -0.69 -18.17 18.64
N TRP A 352 -1.16 -16.94 18.55
CA TRP A 352 -0.53 -15.95 17.66
C TRP A 352 0.79 -15.47 18.24
N ASN A 353 1.83 -15.36 17.39
CA ASN A 353 3.13 -14.89 17.83
C ASN A 353 3.10 -13.36 18.07
N PRO A 354 3.36 -12.88 19.31
CA PRO A 354 3.26 -11.46 19.65
C PRO A 354 4.29 -10.58 18.92
N GLY A 355 5.43 -11.15 18.48
CA GLY A 355 6.48 -10.42 17.80
C GLY A 355 6.11 -9.88 16.42
N VAL A 356 5.04 -10.41 15.79
CA VAL A 356 4.61 -10.02 14.43
C VAL A 356 3.24 -9.34 14.38
N LEU A 357 2.52 -9.21 15.49
CA LEU A 357 1.16 -8.68 15.50
C LEU A 357 1.07 -7.23 14.99
N GLY A 358 2.09 -6.42 15.28
CA GLY A 358 2.16 -5.06 14.75
C GLY A 358 2.25 -4.99 13.21
N ILE A 359 2.88 -6.00 12.57
CA ILE A 359 2.93 -6.11 11.10
C ILE A 359 1.55 -6.50 10.57
N VAL A 360 0.88 -7.45 11.22
CA VAL A 360 -0.48 -7.87 10.83
C VAL A 360 -1.47 -6.72 10.99
N ALA A 361 -1.41 -5.99 12.11
CA ALA A 361 -2.26 -4.83 12.35
C ALA A 361 -2.06 -3.73 11.30
N GLY A 362 -0.81 -3.42 10.93
CA GLY A 362 -0.49 -2.48 9.85
C GLY A 362 -1.06 -2.91 8.50
N ARG A 363 -0.90 -4.16 8.14
CA ARG A 363 -1.42 -4.71 6.87
C ARG A 363 -2.95 -4.70 6.81
N LEU A 364 -3.63 -4.99 7.93
CA LEU A 364 -5.08 -4.90 8.03
C LEU A 364 -5.55 -3.44 7.99
N LEU A 365 -4.82 -2.51 8.62
CA LEU A 365 -5.10 -1.07 8.55
C LEU A 365 -5.08 -0.57 7.10
N GLU A 366 -4.05 -0.94 6.32
CA GLU A 366 -3.94 -0.56 4.91
C GLU A 366 -5.12 -1.07 4.06
N GLU A 367 -5.58 -2.29 4.33
CA GLU A 367 -6.73 -2.86 3.61
C GLU A 367 -8.07 -2.26 4.04
N LEU A 368 -8.26 -2.06 5.34
CA LEU A 368 -9.56 -1.72 5.94
C LEU A 368 -9.79 -0.22 6.08
N GLN A 369 -8.70 0.58 6.13
CA GLN A 369 -8.74 2.03 6.38
C GLN A 369 -9.50 2.41 7.66
N GLN A 370 -9.33 1.60 8.72
CA GLN A 370 -9.94 1.81 10.04
C GLN A 370 -8.99 1.30 11.14
N PRO A 371 -9.11 1.77 12.39
CA PRO A 371 -8.26 1.30 13.48
C PRO A 371 -8.33 -0.22 13.68
N VAL A 372 -7.18 -0.86 13.84
CA VAL A 372 -7.03 -2.31 14.03
C VAL A 372 -6.16 -2.62 15.24
N ILE A 373 -6.63 -3.48 16.11
CA ILE A 373 -5.90 -4.03 17.26
C ILE A 373 -5.80 -5.53 17.07
N VAL A 374 -4.59 -6.07 17.13
CA VAL A 374 -4.31 -7.50 16.99
C VAL A 374 -3.58 -7.99 18.23
N LEU A 375 -4.13 -8.99 18.91
CA LEU A 375 -3.69 -9.44 20.22
C LEU A 375 -3.49 -10.97 20.24
N SER A 376 -2.44 -11.42 20.91
CA SER A 376 -2.24 -12.82 21.29
C SER A 376 -2.77 -13.06 22.69
N ILE A 377 -3.48 -14.16 22.87
CA ILE A 377 -4.01 -14.57 24.19
C ILE A 377 -3.07 -15.62 24.79
N GLU A 378 -2.62 -15.38 26.01
CA GLU A 378 -1.83 -16.31 26.81
C GLU A 378 -2.16 -16.13 28.29
N ASP A 379 -2.39 -17.21 29.02
CA ASP A 379 -2.70 -17.23 30.48
C ASP A 379 -3.78 -16.24 30.92
N GLY A 380 -4.86 -16.09 30.11
CA GLY A 380 -5.97 -15.18 30.39
C GLY A 380 -5.70 -13.70 30.06
N LYS A 381 -4.52 -13.37 29.58
CA LYS A 381 -4.12 -12.03 29.14
C LYS A 381 -4.04 -11.93 27.63
N ALA A 382 -4.39 -10.77 27.10
CA ALA A 382 -4.27 -10.42 25.69
C ALA A 382 -3.17 -9.37 25.52
N LYS A 383 -2.10 -9.69 24.77
CA LYS A 383 -0.97 -8.80 24.49
C LYS A 383 -0.80 -8.59 23.00
N GLY A 384 -0.60 -7.36 22.56
CA GLY A 384 -0.33 -7.09 21.16
C GLY A 384 -0.22 -5.63 20.79
N SER A 385 -0.57 -5.32 19.54
CA SER A 385 -0.36 -4.01 18.94
C SER A 385 -1.61 -3.47 18.28
N ALA A 386 -1.76 -2.17 18.36
CA ALA A 386 -2.74 -1.37 17.64
C ALA A 386 -2.07 -0.57 16.51
N ARG A 387 -2.82 -0.34 15.44
CA ARG A 387 -2.51 0.60 14.37
C ARG A 387 -3.75 1.41 14.06
N SER A 388 -3.58 2.70 13.78
CA SER A 388 -4.70 3.62 13.59
C SER A 388 -4.54 4.49 12.36
N VAL A 389 -5.69 4.93 11.81
CA VAL A 389 -5.76 5.94 10.75
C VAL A 389 -5.51 7.33 11.33
N GLU A 390 -5.10 8.28 10.50
CA GLU A 390 -4.80 9.67 10.89
C GLU A 390 -5.98 10.34 11.64
N ALA A 391 -7.22 10.01 11.25
CA ALA A 391 -8.43 10.56 11.88
C ALA A 391 -8.64 10.12 13.34
N VAL A 392 -7.97 9.05 13.80
CA VAL A 392 -8.15 8.48 15.14
C VAL A 392 -6.81 8.36 15.86
N ASP A 393 -6.55 9.30 16.76
CA ASP A 393 -5.44 9.21 17.71
C ASP A 393 -5.74 8.12 18.76
N ILE A 394 -5.17 6.92 18.56
CA ILE A 394 -5.47 5.76 19.40
C ILE A 394 -4.89 5.91 20.81
N PHE A 395 -3.77 6.60 20.96
CA PHE A 395 -3.18 6.86 22.27
C PHE A 395 -4.06 7.79 23.09
N LYS A 396 -4.50 8.90 22.50
CA LYS A 396 -5.43 9.84 23.14
C LYS A 396 -6.77 9.21 23.47
N ALA A 397 -7.30 8.36 22.56
CA ALA A 397 -8.58 7.68 22.76
C ALA A 397 -8.57 6.72 23.97
N LEU A 398 -7.40 6.16 24.31
CA LEU A 398 -7.27 5.16 25.38
C LEU A 398 -6.54 5.67 26.64
N LYS A 399 -5.87 6.82 26.57
CA LYS A 399 -5.07 7.39 27.66
C LYS A 399 -5.85 7.54 28.98
N ASP A 400 -7.11 7.91 28.92
CA ASP A 400 -7.94 8.14 30.09
C ASP A 400 -8.63 6.86 30.62
N HIS A 401 -8.40 5.71 29.95
CA HIS A 401 -8.95 4.40 30.30
C HIS A 401 -7.87 3.40 30.72
N GLN A 402 -6.90 3.86 31.54
CA GLN A 402 -5.79 3.02 31.98
C GLN A 402 -6.22 1.80 32.81
N ASP A 403 -7.37 1.83 33.41
CA ASP A 403 -8.00 0.72 34.15
C ASP A 403 -8.34 -0.48 33.26
N LEU A 404 -8.38 -0.32 31.95
CA LEU A 404 -8.52 -1.42 30.99
C LEU A 404 -7.23 -2.25 30.85
N PHE A 405 -6.07 -1.68 31.16
CA PHE A 405 -4.79 -2.23 30.77
C PHE A 405 -3.94 -2.65 31.95
N ILE A 406 -3.22 -3.75 31.79
CA ILE A 406 -2.08 -4.12 32.64
C ILE A 406 -0.85 -3.28 32.23
N ALA A 407 -0.68 -3.09 30.90
CA ALA A 407 0.35 -2.23 30.34
C ALA A 407 -0.20 -1.57 29.07
N PHE A 408 0.09 -0.27 28.88
CA PHE A 408 -0.31 0.51 27.70
C PHE A 408 0.74 1.57 27.41
N GLY A 409 1.10 1.72 26.13
CA GLY A 409 2.03 2.77 25.67
C GLY A 409 2.04 2.90 24.16
N GLY A 410 2.46 4.05 23.66
CA GLY A 410 2.52 4.31 22.23
C GLY A 410 2.33 5.78 21.88
N HIS A 411 1.88 6.02 20.65
CA HIS A 411 1.61 7.33 20.09
C HIS A 411 0.32 7.31 19.23
N ALA A 412 -0.05 8.42 18.62
CA ALA A 412 -1.30 8.60 17.87
C ALA A 412 -1.61 7.47 16.86
N GLY A 413 -0.62 7.04 16.07
CA GLY A 413 -0.81 6.04 15.01
C GLY A 413 -0.59 4.59 15.43
N ALA A 414 0.04 4.33 16.59
CA ALA A 414 0.39 2.99 17.02
C ALA A 414 0.52 2.88 18.55
N ALA A 415 0.04 1.76 19.11
CA ALA A 415 0.18 1.49 20.54
C ALA A 415 0.43 0.01 20.79
N GLY A 416 1.20 -0.27 21.85
CA GLY A 416 1.34 -1.58 22.45
C GLY A 416 0.45 -1.71 23.69
N MET A 417 -0.13 -2.88 23.93
CA MET A 417 -1.01 -3.07 25.07
C MET A 417 -1.02 -4.49 25.59
N THR A 418 -1.32 -4.60 26.90
CA THR A 418 -1.63 -5.87 27.57
C THR A 418 -2.84 -5.66 28.47
N LEU A 419 -3.85 -6.52 28.36
CA LEU A 419 -5.08 -6.43 29.13
C LEU A 419 -5.62 -7.83 29.45
N GLU A 420 -6.55 -7.95 30.40
CA GLU A 420 -7.27 -9.18 30.65
C GLU A 420 -8.24 -9.51 29.48
N VAL A 421 -8.41 -10.79 29.15
CA VAL A 421 -9.24 -11.24 28.01
C VAL A 421 -10.70 -10.81 28.15
N ASP A 422 -11.24 -10.71 29.37
CA ASP A 422 -12.61 -10.26 29.63
C ASP A 422 -12.81 -8.76 29.33
N LYS A 423 -11.75 -7.98 29.17
CA LYS A 423 -11.76 -6.56 28.82
C LYS A 423 -11.77 -6.27 27.31
N LEU A 424 -11.66 -7.29 26.46
CA LEU A 424 -11.57 -7.10 24.99
C LEU A 424 -12.81 -6.41 24.38
N GLU A 425 -14.00 -6.78 24.84
CA GLU A 425 -15.23 -6.17 24.35
C GLU A 425 -15.38 -4.72 24.85
N GLU A 426 -14.99 -4.45 26.11
CA GLU A 426 -14.96 -3.10 26.69
C GLU A 426 -14.01 -2.21 25.90
N LEU A 427 -12.81 -2.68 25.55
CA LEU A 427 -11.86 -1.97 24.70
C LEU A 427 -12.47 -1.59 23.33
N ALA A 428 -13.16 -2.55 22.69
CA ALA A 428 -13.79 -2.30 21.38
C ALA A 428 -14.92 -1.28 21.46
N LEU A 429 -15.71 -1.30 22.56
CA LEU A 429 -16.78 -0.35 22.79
C LEU A 429 -16.21 1.05 23.11
N THR A 430 -15.21 1.16 23.97
CA THR A 430 -14.55 2.44 24.32
C THR A 430 -14.06 3.16 23.08
N LEU A 431 -13.37 2.45 22.17
CA LEU A 431 -12.90 3.05 20.92
C LEU A 431 -14.04 3.41 19.96
N THR A 432 -15.08 2.57 19.91
CA THR A 432 -16.27 2.84 19.10
C THR A 432 -16.98 4.10 19.58
N ASP A 433 -17.19 4.22 20.90
CA ASP A 433 -17.83 5.38 21.53
C ASP A 433 -16.99 6.65 21.31
N TYR A 434 -15.67 6.56 21.47
CA TYR A 434 -14.76 7.67 21.17
C TYR A 434 -14.92 8.20 19.74
N ILE A 435 -14.98 7.30 18.75
CA ILE A 435 -15.16 7.66 17.34
C ILE A 435 -16.51 8.34 17.11
N ILE A 436 -17.58 7.80 17.71
CA ILE A 436 -18.96 8.32 17.56
C ILE A 436 -19.11 9.67 18.25
N GLU A 437 -18.67 9.79 19.49
CA GLU A 437 -18.81 11.03 20.30
C GLU A 437 -18.01 12.19 19.70
N ASN A 438 -16.83 11.92 19.18
CA ASN A 438 -15.99 12.93 18.52
C ASN A 438 -16.37 13.13 17.04
N LYS A 439 -17.38 12.41 16.52
CA LYS A 439 -17.85 12.48 15.12
C LYS A 439 -16.70 12.32 14.11
N LEU A 440 -15.79 11.40 14.38
CA LEU A 440 -14.64 11.17 13.51
C LEU A 440 -15.09 10.50 12.22
N ASP A 441 -14.70 11.08 11.09
CA ASP A 441 -15.04 10.55 9.77
C ASP A 441 -13.98 9.54 9.29
N LEU A 442 -14.30 8.25 9.43
CA LEU A 442 -13.45 7.16 8.93
C LEU A 442 -13.62 6.94 7.41
N SER A 443 -14.58 7.60 6.77
CA SER A 443 -14.74 7.53 5.32
C SER A 443 -13.85 8.51 4.57
N SER A 444 -13.30 9.49 5.28
CA SER A 444 -12.30 10.41 4.72
C SER A 444 -11.04 9.65 4.36
N LYS A 445 -10.63 9.77 3.10
CA LYS A 445 -9.40 9.16 2.62
C LYS A 445 -8.21 9.97 3.09
N SER A 446 -7.10 9.30 3.37
CA SER A 446 -5.83 9.98 3.58
C SER A 446 -5.47 10.84 2.36
N SER A 447 -4.85 11.97 2.60
CA SER A 447 -4.39 12.85 1.52
C SER A 447 -3.18 12.25 0.81
N LEU A 448 -3.20 12.26 -0.54
CA LEU A 448 -2.06 11.96 -1.38
C LEU A 448 -1.59 13.25 -2.06
N VAL A 449 -0.44 13.72 -1.65
CA VAL A 449 0.20 14.87 -2.31
C VAL A 449 0.78 14.41 -3.65
N LEU A 450 0.40 15.10 -4.72
CA LEU A 450 0.95 14.92 -6.05
C LEU A 450 1.89 16.10 -6.31
N ASP A 451 3.16 15.80 -6.48
CA ASP A 451 4.22 16.82 -6.53
C ASP A 451 4.16 17.67 -7.82
N GLU A 452 3.88 17.07 -8.96
CA GLU A 452 3.76 17.80 -10.24
C GLU A 452 2.90 16.98 -11.23
N GLU A 453 2.26 17.68 -12.19
CA GLU A 453 1.65 17.04 -13.35
C GLU A 453 2.71 16.84 -14.44
N LEU A 454 2.85 15.60 -14.94
CA LEU A 454 3.80 15.27 -15.99
C LEU A 454 3.09 14.92 -17.31
N ASP A 455 3.58 15.49 -18.39
CA ASP A 455 3.21 15.06 -19.74
C ASP A 455 4.09 13.87 -20.18
N LEU A 456 3.45 12.80 -20.68
CA LEU A 456 4.17 11.61 -21.14
C LEU A 456 5.18 11.92 -22.25
N GLU A 457 4.91 12.93 -23.10
CA GLU A 457 5.80 13.30 -24.20
C GLU A 457 7.08 14.01 -23.73
N GLU A 458 7.07 14.55 -22.50
CA GLU A 458 8.23 15.23 -21.90
C GLU A 458 9.08 14.28 -21.02
N LEU A 459 8.59 13.08 -20.71
CA LEU A 459 9.31 12.12 -19.89
C LEU A 459 10.48 11.49 -20.64
N THR A 460 11.67 11.65 -20.10
CA THR A 460 12.93 11.12 -20.63
C THR A 460 13.74 10.37 -19.57
N LEU A 461 14.76 9.63 -20.01
CA LEU A 461 15.72 9.04 -19.06
C LEU A 461 16.53 10.11 -18.31
N ASP A 462 16.72 11.30 -18.90
CA ASP A 462 17.46 12.38 -18.22
C ASP A 462 16.60 13.02 -17.12
N THR A 463 15.28 13.11 -17.33
CA THR A 463 14.34 13.47 -16.26
C THR A 463 14.47 12.51 -15.06
N LEU A 464 14.48 11.20 -15.32
CA LEU A 464 14.66 10.20 -14.27
C LEU A 464 15.99 10.36 -13.52
N LYS A 465 17.12 10.53 -14.25
CA LYS A 465 18.44 10.75 -13.62
C LYS A 465 18.49 11.98 -12.72
N SER A 466 17.71 13.00 -13.03
CA SER A 466 17.60 14.18 -12.16
C SER A 466 16.91 13.85 -10.84
N PHE A 467 15.89 12.98 -10.87
CA PHE A 467 15.26 12.50 -9.63
C PHE A 467 16.15 11.54 -8.84
N GLU A 468 16.97 10.70 -9.51
CA GLU A 468 17.95 9.86 -8.82
C GLU A 468 18.95 10.67 -7.98
N LYS A 469 19.29 11.91 -8.39
CA LYS A 469 20.12 12.81 -7.59
C LYS A 469 19.47 13.24 -6.27
N LEU A 470 18.14 13.16 -6.17
CA LEU A 470 17.40 13.51 -4.96
C LEU A 470 17.41 12.39 -3.92
N ALA A 471 17.76 11.16 -4.32
CA ALA A 471 17.93 10.03 -3.40
C ALA A 471 19.08 10.29 -2.39
N PRO A 472 19.09 9.60 -1.22
CA PRO A 472 18.16 8.58 -0.75
C PRO A 472 16.79 9.15 -0.36
N TYR A 473 15.73 8.40 -0.67
CA TYR A 473 14.37 8.73 -0.31
C TYR A 473 13.93 8.07 1.00
N GLY A 474 13.03 8.71 1.73
CA GLY A 474 12.49 8.21 2.99
C GLY A 474 11.65 9.24 3.70
N MET A 475 11.63 9.20 5.04
CA MET A 475 10.91 10.19 5.83
C MET A 475 11.46 11.60 5.54
N ASP A 476 10.58 12.57 5.39
CA ASP A 476 10.84 13.99 5.06
C ASP A 476 11.57 14.25 3.73
N ASN A 477 12.03 13.20 3.04
CA ASN A 477 12.48 13.26 1.65
C ASN A 477 11.76 12.18 0.83
N LYS A 478 10.45 12.28 0.71
CA LYS A 478 9.60 11.27 0.04
C LYS A 478 9.91 11.18 -1.45
N LYS A 479 9.81 9.95 -2.00
CA LYS A 479 9.87 9.72 -3.44
C LYS A 479 8.75 10.48 -4.12
N PRO A 480 9.02 11.29 -5.16
CA PRO A 480 8.01 12.12 -5.79
C PRO A 480 6.88 11.31 -6.41
N VAL A 481 5.64 11.78 -6.23
CA VAL A 481 4.44 11.21 -6.83
C VAL A 481 3.91 12.16 -7.87
N PHE A 482 3.80 11.69 -9.10
CA PHE A 482 3.41 12.49 -10.26
C PHE A 482 1.98 12.19 -10.69
N TYR A 483 1.30 13.25 -11.15
CA TYR A 483 0.00 13.15 -11.77
C TYR A 483 0.12 13.01 -13.28
N ILE A 484 -0.52 11.99 -13.85
CA ILE A 484 -0.54 11.74 -15.29
C ILE A 484 -1.99 11.59 -15.76
N ARG A 485 -2.33 12.33 -16.82
CA ARG A 485 -3.63 12.28 -17.51
C ARG A 485 -3.48 12.45 -19.03
N ASP A 486 -4.58 12.41 -19.75
CA ASP A 486 -4.65 12.64 -21.20
C ASP A 486 -3.80 11.67 -22.04
N PHE A 487 -3.86 10.39 -21.69
CA PHE A 487 -3.21 9.27 -22.38
C PHE A 487 -4.23 8.23 -22.86
N GLN A 488 -3.79 7.29 -23.68
CA GLN A 488 -4.57 6.13 -24.09
C GLN A 488 -3.99 4.87 -23.45
N VAL A 489 -4.86 3.96 -23.03
CA VAL A 489 -4.46 2.61 -22.62
C VAL A 489 -4.38 1.73 -23.86
N GLU A 490 -3.16 1.34 -24.22
CA GLU A 490 -2.92 0.44 -25.34
C GLU A 490 -3.22 -1.03 -24.97
N SER A 491 -2.77 -1.44 -23.78
CA SER A 491 -3.03 -2.79 -23.25
C SER A 491 -2.95 -2.82 -21.73
N ALA A 492 -3.69 -3.75 -21.14
CA ALA A 492 -3.60 -4.07 -19.71
C ALA A 492 -3.54 -5.60 -19.56
N ARG A 493 -2.52 -6.11 -18.87
CA ARG A 493 -2.30 -7.54 -18.68
C ARG A 493 -1.88 -7.86 -17.26
N THR A 494 -2.31 -9.01 -16.78
CA THR A 494 -1.86 -9.52 -15.49
C THR A 494 -0.44 -10.07 -15.56
N MET A 495 0.26 -10.04 -14.44
CA MET A 495 1.61 -10.57 -14.27
C MET A 495 1.84 -11.13 -12.86
N GLY A 496 2.94 -11.86 -12.70
CA GLY A 496 3.33 -12.47 -11.42
C GLY A 496 2.57 -13.77 -11.12
N GLN A 497 2.90 -14.35 -9.96
CA GLN A 497 2.26 -15.57 -9.50
C GLN A 497 0.78 -15.34 -9.26
N ASN A 498 -0.08 -16.27 -9.69
CA ASN A 498 -1.54 -16.19 -9.59
C ASN A 498 -2.16 -14.94 -10.24
N ASN A 499 -1.49 -14.30 -11.21
CA ASN A 499 -1.94 -13.07 -11.85
C ASN A 499 -2.22 -11.92 -10.84
N ALA A 500 -1.44 -11.85 -9.77
CA ALA A 500 -1.66 -10.93 -8.67
C ALA A 500 -1.43 -9.45 -9.03
N HIS A 501 -0.60 -9.19 -10.03
CA HIS A 501 -0.18 -7.84 -10.39
C HIS A 501 -0.70 -7.46 -11.78
N LEU A 502 -0.67 -6.16 -12.07
CA LEU A 502 -1.11 -5.59 -13.34
C LEU A 502 0.03 -4.82 -14.01
N LYS A 503 0.15 -4.98 -15.32
CA LYS A 503 1.02 -4.16 -16.18
C LYS A 503 0.16 -3.52 -17.26
N VAL A 504 0.18 -2.19 -17.31
CA VAL A 504 -0.60 -1.39 -18.25
C VAL A 504 0.35 -0.64 -19.18
N ARG A 505 0.13 -0.76 -20.48
CA ARG A 505 0.83 0.06 -21.48
C ARG A 505 0.00 1.30 -21.77
N ILE A 506 0.56 2.48 -21.51
CA ILE A 506 -0.08 3.77 -21.80
C ILE A 506 0.72 4.51 -22.88
N THR A 507 0.02 5.28 -23.71
CA THR A 507 0.61 6.01 -24.84
C THR A 507 0.01 7.40 -24.99
N LYS A 508 0.83 8.34 -25.45
CA LYS A 508 0.42 9.68 -25.90
C LYS A 508 1.35 10.11 -27.04
N GLY A 509 0.80 10.42 -28.22
CA GLY A 509 1.61 10.71 -29.39
C GLY A 509 2.57 9.57 -29.73
N ALA A 510 3.86 9.86 -29.77
CA ALA A 510 4.93 8.88 -29.97
C ALA A 510 5.46 8.27 -28.67
N ALA A 511 5.11 8.84 -27.53
CA ALA A 511 5.56 8.36 -26.21
C ALA A 511 4.74 7.18 -25.74
N GLY A 512 5.39 6.21 -25.08
CA GLY A 512 4.71 5.07 -24.51
C GLY A 512 5.48 4.49 -23.33
N PHE A 513 4.77 4.22 -22.21
CA PHE A 513 5.36 3.73 -20.98
C PHE A 513 4.58 2.57 -20.40
N ASP A 514 5.30 1.70 -19.70
CA ASP A 514 4.72 0.64 -18.92
C ASP A 514 4.44 1.13 -17.50
N VAL A 515 3.21 0.94 -17.04
CA VAL A 515 2.78 1.19 -15.64
C VAL A 515 2.64 -0.15 -14.94
N VAL A 516 3.38 -0.35 -13.86
CA VAL A 516 3.28 -1.55 -13.02
C VAL A 516 2.44 -1.23 -11.79
N ALA A 517 1.45 -2.08 -11.51
CA ALA A 517 0.53 -1.96 -10.39
C ALA A 517 0.52 -3.25 -9.58
N PHE A 518 1.19 -3.27 -8.44
CA PHE A 518 1.23 -4.42 -7.56
C PHE A 518 -0.12 -4.66 -6.89
N GLY A 519 -0.52 -5.94 -6.78
CA GLY A 519 -1.78 -6.35 -6.15
C GLY A 519 -3.06 -5.98 -6.89
N LYS A 520 -2.97 -5.41 -8.12
CA LYS A 520 -4.12 -4.91 -8.89
C LYS A 520 -4.49 -5.80 -10.09
N GLY A 521 -4.02 -7.05 -10.14
CA GLY A 521 -4.29 -7.96 -11.26
C GLY A 521 -5.78 -8.19 -11.55
N ASN A 522 -6.61 -8.15 -10.52
CA ASN A 522 -8.06 -8.27 -10.61
C ASN A 522 -8.76 -7.09 -11.33
N LEU A 523 -8.06 -5.98 -11.56
CA LEU A 523 -8.57 -4.78 -12.24
C LEU A 523 -8.13 -4.69 -13.71
N ALA A 524 -7.58 -5.76 -14.30
CA ALA A 524 -7.07 -5.74 -15.66
C ALA A 524 -8.13 -5.38 -16.71
N LEU A 525 -9.36 -5.84 -16.54
CA LEU A 525 -10.48 -5.49 -17.42
C LEU A 525 -10.79 -3.99 -17.32
N GLU A 526 -10.91 -3.49 -16.10
CA GLU A 526 -11.26 -2.11 -15.82
C GLU A 526 -10.22 -1.15 -16.40
N PHE A 527 -8.93 -1.41 -16.18
CA PHE A 527 -7.86 -0.60 -16.75
C PHE A 527 -7.85 -0.65 -18.28
N SER A 528 -8.14 -1.81 -18.89
CA SER A 528 -8.16 -1.95 -20.34
C SER A 528 -9.28 -1.17 -21.04
N GLN A 529 -10.36 -0.86 -20.33
CA GLN A 529 -11.56 -0.22 -20.88
C GLN A 529 -11.81 1.17 -20.32
N ALA A 530 -11.08 1.60 -19.29
CA ALA A 530 -11.29 2.89 -18.65
C ALA A 530 -11.08 4.06 -19.63
N LYS A 531 -12.05 4.97 -19.66
CA LYS A 531 -11.95 6.28 -20.31
C LYS A 531 -11.81 7.35 -19.24
N GLY A 532 -10.98 8.35 -19.47
CA GLY A 532 -10.71 9.37 -18.47
C GLY A 532 -9.93 8.83 -17.26
N LEU A 533 -9.08 7.83 -17.48
CA LEU A 533 -8.20 7.29 -16.45
C LEU A 533 -7.11 8.32 -16.11
N GLU A 534 -6.92 8.53 -14.83
CA GLU A 534 -5.89 9.39 -14.27
C GLU A 534 -5.06 8.56 -13.30
N LEU A 535 -3.74 8.79 -13.28
CA LEU A 535 -2.79 8.00 -12.52
C LEU A 535 -1.95 8.89 -11.59
N ALA A 536 -1.77 8.43 -10.38
CA ALA A 536 -0.71 8.87 -9.48
C ALA A 536 0.41 7.82 -9.54
N VAL A 537 1.62 8.23 -9.95
CA VAL A 537 2.74 7.31 -10.20
C VAL A 537 4.05 7.83 -9.64
N THR A 538 4.97 6.92 -9.33
CA THR A 538 6.40 7.23 -9.16
C THR A 538 7.19 6.75 -10.37
N LEU A 539 8.34 7.36 -10.62
CA LEU A 539 9.26 6.96 -11.69
C LEU A 539 10.21 5.86 -11.20
N SER A 540 10.53 4.91 -12.06
CA SER A 540 11.45 3.82 -11.77
C SER A 540 12.23 3.41 -13.02
N VAL A 541 13.36 2.78 -12.81
CA VAL A 541 14.16 2.15 -13.87
C VAL A 541 13.73 0.70 -14.04
N ASN A 542 13.52 0.28 -15.27
CA ASN A 542 13.41 -1.14 -15.61
C ASN A 542 14.66 -1.55 -16.38
N GLN A 543 15.45 -2.45 -15.81
CA GLN A 543 16.62 -3.05 -16.46
C GLN A 543 16.30 -4.50 -16.81
N TRP A 544 16.30 -4.79 -18.09
CA TRP A 544 16.04 -6.15 -18.58
C TRP A 544 16.90 -6.47 -19.81
N ASN A 545 17.66 -7.57 -19.73
CA ASN A 545 18.56 -8.02 -20.80
C ASN A 545 19.51 -6.91 -21.33
N GLY A 546 20.05 -6.09 -20.42
CA GLY A 546 20.97 -4.98 -20.77
C GLY A 546 20.27 -3.73 -21.34
N ASN A 547 18.96 -3.73 -21.48
CA ASN A 547 18.19 -2.56 -21.87
C ASN A 547 17.66 -1.82 -20.62
N THR A 548 17.91 -0.53 -20.57
CA THR A 548 17.40 0.36 -19.52
C THR A 548 16.23 1.18 -20.08
N SER A 549 15.11 1.16 -19.40
CA SER A 549 13.92 1.93 -19.79
C SER A 549 13.24 2.55 -18.58
N LEU A 550 12.60 3.70 -18.81
CA LEU A 550 11.72 4.33 -17.82
C LEU A 550 10.45 3.48 -17.66
N GLN A 551 10.07 3.23 -16.43
CA GLN A 551 8.86 2.54 -16.01
C GLN A 551 8.13 3.40 -14.97
N LEU A 552 6.81 3.33 -14.96
CA LEU A 552 5.96 4.00 -13.99
C LEU A 552 5.46 3.00 -12.97
N MET A 553 5.52 3.36 -11.69
CA MET A 553 4.98 2.53 -10.60
C MET A 553 3.69 3.17 -10.12
N LEU A 554 2.58 2.43 -10.20
CA LEU A 554 1.27 2.93 -9.78
C LEU A 554 1.19 3.08 -8.26
N VAL A 555 0.90 4.28 -7.81
CA VAL A 555 0.55 4.60 -6.41
C VAL A 555 -0.96 4.53 -6.25
N ASP A 556 -1.70 5.24 -7.11
CA ASP A 556 -3.16 5.25 -7.09
C ASP A 556 -3.72 5.55 -8.48
N ALA A 557 -5.03 5.28 -8.68
CA ALA A 557 -5.72 5.54 -9.93
C ALA A 557 -7.15 6.00 -9.69
N ARG A 558 -7.63 6.92 -10.52
CA ARG A 558 -9.03 7.30 -10.54
C ARG A 558 -9.54 7.46 -11.97
N VAL A 559 -10.85 7.42 -12.12
CA VAL A 559 -11.50 7.65 -13.41
C VAL A 559 -12.41 8.87 -13.27
N ASN A 560 -12.26 9.79 -14.20
CA ASN A 560 -13.11 10.96 -14.26
C ASN A 560 -14.42 10.62 -14.99
N GLY A 561 -15.56 10.70 -14.27
CA GLY A 561 -16.88 10.38 -14.78
C GLY A 561 -17.31 8.93 -14.51
N VAL A 562 -18.37 8.50 -15.20
CA VAL A 562 -18.97 7.16 -15.04
C VAL A 562 -18.13 6.12 -15.75
N GLN A 563 -17.79 5.05 -15.04
CA GLN A 563 -17.00 3.94 -15.57
C GLN A 563 -17.90 2.93 -16.30
N LEU A 564 -17.71 2.76 -17.59
CA LEU A 564 -18.53 1.89 -18.42
C LEU A 564 -17.73 0.69 -18.92
N TYR A 565 -18.13 -0.52 -18.53
CA TYR A 565 -17.40 -1.75 -18.82
C TYR A 565 -18.21 -2.74 -19.65
N ASN A 566 -17.62 -3.18 -20.75
CA ASN A 566 -18.21 -4.20 -21.61
C ASN A 566 -17.78 -5.61 -21.12
N ILE A 567 -18.74 -6.33 -20.53
CA ILE A 567 -18.56 -7.72 -20.09
C ILE A 567 -19.48 -8.68 -20.85
N ARG A 568 -19.97 -8.28 -22.05
CA ARG A 568 -20.77 -9.15 -22.92
C ARG A 568 -19.95 -10.33 -23.40
N GLY A 569 -20.59 -11.47 -23.55
CA GLY A 569 -19.95 -12.73 -23.95
C GLY A 569 -19.50 -13.60 -22.77
N LYS A 570 -19.11 -14.86 -23.08
CA LYS A 570 -18.79 -15.90 -22.07
C LYS A 570 -17.42 -15.71 -21.39
N GLN A 571 -16.56 -14.88 -21.97
CA GLN A 571 -15.16 -14.74 -21.50
C GLN A 571 -15.01 -13.85 -20.26
N HIS A 572 -16.01 -13.01 -19.97
CA HIS A 572 -15.94 -12.06 -18.85
C HIS A 572 -16.90 -12.48 -17.73
N PRO A 573 -16.39 -12.90 -16.59
CA PRO A 573 -17.21 -13.20 -15.42
C PRO A 573 -17.83 -11.90 -14.87
N ILE A 574 -18.93 -12.04 -14.15
CA ILE A 574 -19.51 -10.94 -13.37
C ILE A 574 -18.52 -10.59 -12.24
N PRO A 575 -18.14 -9.31 -12.08
CA PRO A 575 -17.20 -8.91 -11.03
C PRO A 575 -17.78 -9.19 -9.64
N ALA A 576 -16.95 -9.76 -8.77
CA ALA A 576 -17.35 -10.07 -7.40
C ALA A 576 -17.68 -8.78 -6.61
N GLY A 577 -18.75 -8.83 -5.82
CA GLY A 577 -19.16 -7.72 -4.96
C GLY A 577 -19.91 -6.59 -5.68
N VAL A 578 -20.14 -6.66 -7.00
CA VAL A 578 -21.01 -5.70 -7.71
C VAL A 578 -22.38 -6.34 -7.89
N PRO A 579 -23.46 -5.71 -7.40
CA PRO A 579 -24.80 -6.26 -7.49
C PRO A 579 -25.31 -6.29 -8.94
N ILE A 580 -26.05 -7.36 -9.26
CA ILE A 580 -26.81 -7.43 -10.50
C ILE A 580 -28.05 -6.56 -10.33
N LEU A 581 -28.33 -5.69 -11.29
CA LEU A 581 -29.53 -4.87 -11.29
C LEU A 581 -30.77 -5.73 -11.41
N ASP A 582 -31.63 -5.63 -10.39
CA ASP A 582 -33.01 -6.09 -10.42
C ASP A 582 -33.92 -4.84 -10.39
N ILE A 583 -34.61 -4.60 -11.49
CA ILE A 583 -35.49 -3.41 -11.63
C ILE A 583 -36.73 -3.53 -10.75
N GLU A 584 -37.23 -4.75 -10.51
CA GLU A 584 -38.45 -4.99 -9.71
C GLU A 584 -38.15 -4.79 -8.21
N ASN A 585 -36.89 -5.11 -7.77
CA ASN A 585 -36.44 -4.95 -6.39
C ASN A 585 -35.10 -4.21 -6.35
N PRO A 586 -35.07 -2.94 -6.73
CA PRO A 586 -33.80 -2.21 -6.78
C PRO A 586 -33.22 -2.04 -5.36
N VAL A 587 -31.99 -2.46 -5.20
CA VAL A 587 -31.23 -2.17 -3.96
C VAL A 587 -30.95 -0.68 -3.96
N ALA A 588 -31.46 0.04 -2.97
CA ALA A 588 -31.22 1.46 -2.80
C ALA A 588 -29.71 1.74 -2.65
N ASP A 589 -29.22 2.85 -3.22
CA ASP A 589 -27.87 3.41 -3.06
C ASP A 589 -26.70 2.68 -3.73
N ASN A 590 -26.93 1.70 -4.61
CA ASN A 590 -25.83 1.11 -5.36
C ASN A 590 -25.37 2.02 -6.51
N LYS A 591 -24.18 2.63 -6.32
CA LYS A 591 -23.55 3.46 -7.36
C LYS A 591 -22.81 2.63 -8.44
N ALA A 592 -22.58 1.34 -8.20
CA ALA A 592 -22.03 0.40 -9.17
C ALA A 592 -22.97 -0.79 -9.38
N ILE A 593 -23.25 -1.13 -10.63
CA ILE A 593 -24.20 -2.19 -10.99
C ILE A 593 -23.72 -3.05 -12.17
N VAL A 594 -24.21 -4.29 -12.22
CA VAL A 594 -24.12 -5.15 -13.40
C VAL A 594 -25.47 -5.20 -14.09
N LEU A 595 -25.54 -4.72 -15.31
CA LEU A 595 -26.71 -4.88 -16.17
C LEU A 595 -26.62 -6.26 -16.87
N ALA A 596 -27.11 -7.30 -16.18
CA ALA A 596 -26.98 -8.68 -16.67
C ALA A 596 -28.14 -9.05 -17.59
N ASN A 597 -29.35 -9.10 -17.06
CA ASN A 597 -30.55 -9.49 -17.79
C ASN A 597 -31.34 -8.25 -18.21
N LEU A 598 -31.65 -8.14 -19.49
CA LEU A 598 -32.46 -7.06 -19.99
C LEU A 598 -33.98 -7.43 -19.87
N PRO A 599 -34.83 -6.52 -19.38
CA PRO A 599 -36.29 -6.70 -19.41
C PRO A 599 -36.83 -6.70 -20.85
N GLU A 600 -37.98 -7.26 -21.06
CA GLU A 600 -38.64 -7.22 -22.38
C GLU A 600 -39.03 -5.78 -22.78
N ASP A 601 -39.47 -4.98 -21.81
CA ASP A 601 -39.68 -3.54 -21.97
C ASP A 601 -38.52 -2.73 -21.41
N LEU A 602 -37.79 -2.06 -22.28
CA LEU A 602 -36.66 -1.24 -21.93
C LEU A 602 -37.02 0.17 -21.43
N SER A 603 -38.29 0.56 -21.46
CA SER A 603 -38.73 1.87 -20.99
C SER A 603 -38.56 2.01 -19.47
N SER A 604 -38.87 0.96 -18.72
CA SER A 604 -38.65 0.90 -17.28
C SER A 604 -37.17 1.02 -16.91
N LEU A 605 -36.32 0.40 -17.71
CA LEU A 605 -34.85 0.51 -17.54
C LEU A 605 -34.36 1.94 -17.80
N ARG A 606 -34.86 2.61 -18.86
CA ARG A 606 -34.52 4.02 -19.13
C ARG A 606 -34.96 4.94 -17.98
N SER A 607 -36.18 4.80 -17.49
CA SER A 607 -36.69 5.58 -16.35
C SER A 607 -35.76 5.40 -15.11
N TYR A 608 -35.35 4.17 -14.83
CA TYR A 608 -34.44 3.87 -13.71
C TYR A 608 -33.12 4.59 -13.85
N PHE A 609 -32.52 4.64 -15.06
CA PHE A 609 -31.21 5.29 -15.31
C PHE A 609 -31.32 6.81 -15.33
N GLN A 610 -32.43 7.39 -15.73
CA GLN A 610 -32.63 8.84 -15.76
C GLN A 610 -32.79 9.47 -14.37
N GLU A 611 -33.18 8.68 -13.39
CA GLU A 611 -33.44 9.12 -12.01
C GLU A 611 -32.23 8.91 -11.07
N ARG A 612 -31.12 8.31 -11.56
CA ARG A 612 -30.00 7.91 -10.71
C ARG A 612 -28.64 8.26 -11.31
N GLU A 613 -27.69 8.44 -10.43
CA GLU A 613 -26.27 8.61 -10.78
C GLU A 613 -25.49 7.34 -10.48
N PHE A 614 -24.57 6.99 -11.36
CA PHE A 614 -23.73 5.80 -11.26
C PHE A 614 -22.25 6.16 -11.27
N GLU A 615 -21.46 5.42 -10.50
CA GLU A 615 -20.00 5.44 -10.56
C GLU A 615 -19.48 4.42 -11.59
N ALA A 616 -20.12 3.24 -11.67
CA ALA A 616 -19.72 2.20 -12.62
C ALA A 616 -20.91 1.34 -13.11
N ILE A 617 -20.88 0.96 -14.39
CA ILE A 617 -21.86 0.08 -15.00
C ILE A 617 -21.14 -0.99 -15.81
N TYR A 618 -21.43 -2.27 -15.50
CA TYR A 618 -20.93 -3.42 -16.22
C TYR A 618 -22.04 -3.99 -17.12
N PHE A 619 -21.88 -3.88 -18.43
CA PHE A 619 -22.86 -4.30 -19.41
C PHE A 619 -22.63 -5.76 -19.82
N LYS A 620 -23.48 -6.67 -19.32
CA LYS A 620 -23.56 -8.07 -19.73
C LYS A 620 -24.62 -8.25 -20.83
N ASN A 621 -25.75 -7.57 -20.69
CA ASN A 621 -26.83 -7.41 -21.66
C ASN A 621 -27.35 -8.73 -22.23
N GLU A 622 -27.70 -9.70 -21.40
CA GLU A 622 -28.31 -10.94 -21.84
C GLU A 622 -29.77 -10.70 -22.21
N ILE A 623 -30.16 -11.05 -23.46
CA ILE A 623 -31.48 -10.86 -24.02
C ILE A 623 -32.15 -12.22 -24.09
N ALA A 624 -33.24 -12.44 -23.33
CA ALA A 624 -33.93 -13.71 -23.26
C ALA A 624 -34.61 -14.10 -24.61
N LYS A 625 -35.20 -13.12 -25.29
CA LYS A 625 -35.82 -13.29 -26.60
C LYS A 625 -35.20 -12.37 -27.63
N PRO A 626 -34.15 -12.80 -28.33
CA PRO A 626 -33.31 -11.92 -29.17
C PRO A 626 -33.99 -11.67 -30.54
N TYR A 627 -35.04 -10.85 -30.57
CA TYR A 627 -35.74 -10.48 -31.82
C TYR A 627 -34.84 -9.78 -32.82
N TYR A 628 -33.79 -9.08 -32.36
CA TYR A 628 -32.82 -8.42 -33.23
C TYR A 628 -32.10 -9.39 -34.18
N LEU A 629 -31.98 -10.69 -33.84
CA LEU A 629 -31.40 -11.71 -34.71
C LEU A 629 -32.34 -12.13 -35.84
N ASP A 630 -33.68 -11.96 -35.65
CA ASP A 630 -34.72 -12.41 -36.55
C ASP A 630 -35.29 -11.26 -37.37
N GLY A 631 -35.09 -10.01 -36.89
CA GLY A 631 -35.67 -8.80 -37.46
C GLY A 631 -37.16 -8.66 -37.18
N TYR A 632 -37.81 -7.71 -37.86
CA TYR A 632 -39.23 -7.42 -37.74
C TYR A 632 -40.08 -7.84 -38.93
N GLY A 633 -39.48 -8.67 -39.81
CA GLY A 633 -40.11 -9.18 -41.02
C GLY A 633 -39.97 -8.26 -42.25
N SER A 634 -39.42 -8.80 -43.33
CA SER A 634 -39.32 -8.08 -44.60
C SER A 634 -40.65 -8.13 -45.36
N ARG A 635 -40.85 -7.19 -46.28
CA ARG A 635 -42.02 -7.20 -47.19
C ARG A 635 -42.15 -8.53 -47.96
N GLU A 636 -41.03 -9.13 -48.34
CA GLU A 636 -40.99 -10.43 -49.02
C GLU A 636 -41.46 -11.56 -48.09
N GLN A 637 -41.05 -11.55 -46.84
CA GLN A 637 -41.47 -12.55 -45.85
C GLN A 637 -43.01 -12.45 -45.59
N PHE A 638 -43.51 -11.22 -45.37
CA PHE A 638 -44.96 -11.01 -45.23
C PHE A 638 -45.72 -11.42 -46.46
N ALA A 639 -45.25 -11.10 -47.67
CA ALA A 639 -45.88 -11.52 -48.92
C ALA A 639 -45.87 -13.05 -49.12
N LYS A 640 -44.76 -13.69 -48.70
CA LYS A 640 -44.63 -15.15 -48.76
C LYS A 640 -45.57 -15.84 -47.77
N LEU A 641 -45.64 -15.32 -46.53
CA LEU A 641 -46.57 -15.80 -45.52
C LEU A 641 -48.04 -15.69 -46.04
N TYR A 642 -48.45 -14.48 -46.47
CA TYR A 642 -49.79 -14.25 -46.99
C TYR A 642 -50.18 -15.18 -48.14
N LYS A 643 -49.29 -15.35 -49.16
CA LYS A 643 -49.50 -16.28 -50.27
C LYS A 643 -49.66 -17.72 -49.80
N THR A 644 -48.87 -18.15 -48.81
CA THR A 644 -48.89 -19.50 -48.28
C THR A 644 -50.20 -19.78 -47.53
N ILE A 645 -50.60 -18.91 -46.61
CA ILE A 645 -51.84 -19.08 -45.84
C ILE A 645 -53.08 -18.93 -46.71
N TYR A 646 -53.03 -18.11 -47.77
CA TYR A 646 -54.13 -17.95 -48.73
C TYR A 646 -54.49 -19.24 -49.50
N GLN A 647 -53.53 -20.16 -49.62
CA GLN A 647 -53.73 -21.48 -50.27
C GLN A 647 -54.41 -22.51 -49.38
N PHE A 648 -54.43 -22.29 -48.08
CA PHE A 648 -54.94 -23.25 -47.10
C PHE A 648 -56.14 -22.75 -46.42
N ASP A 649 -57.26 -22.46 -46.94
CA ASP A 649 -58.52 -21.91 -46.35
C ASP A 649 -58.54 -21.90 -44.79
N GLU A 650 -58.01 -22.94 -44.14
CA GLU A 650 -57.89 -23.09 -42.69
C GLU A 650 -56.55 -23.67 -42.31
N PHE A 651 -55.89 -23.18 -41.23
CA PHE A 651 -54.61 -23.63 -40.72
C PHE A 651 -54.60 -23.68 -39.20
N ASP A 652 -54.32 -24.84 -38.58
CA ASP A 652 -54.22 -24.97 -37.13
C ASP A 652 -52.86 -24.50 -36.63
N VAL A 653 -52.79 -23.32 -36.04
CA VAL A 653 -51.58 -22.71 -35.56
C VAL A 653 -51.04 -23.33 -34.26
N ARG A 654 -51.87 -24.12 -33.53
CA ARG A 654 -51.44 -24.80 -32.29
C ARG A 654 -50.46 -25.93 -32.56
N TYR A 655 -50.67 -26.69 -33.66
CA TYR A 655 -49.97 -27.93 -33.97
C TYR A 655 -49.02 -27.81 -35.16
N LYS A 656 -49.34 -26.93 -36.13
CA LYS A 656 -48.60 -26.85 -37.42
C LYS A 656 -47.75 -25.58 -37.58
N LEU A 657 -47.63 -24.74 -36.54
CA LEU A 657 -46.90 -23.49 -36.62
C LEU A 657 -45.42 -23.73 -36.94
N LYS A 658 -44.79 -24.73 -36.31
CA LYS A 658 -43.37 -25.11 -36.55
C LYS A 658 -43.15 -25.58 -37.98
N ASP A 659 -44.06 -26.36 -38.54
CA ASP A 659 -43.96 -26.82 -39.91
C ASP A 659 -44.05 -25.65 -40.90
N LEU A 660 -44.90 -24.69 -40.63
CA LEU A 660 -45.03 -23.47 -41.41
C LEU A 660 -43.76 -22.60 -41.30
N ALA A 661 -43.18 -22.49 -40.13
CA ALA A 661 -41.96 -21.76 -39.89
C ALA A 661 -40.76 -22.34 -40.68
N VAL A 662 -40.62 -23.66 -40.66
CA VAL A 662 -39.62 -24.41 -41.46
C VAL A 662 -39.83 -24.20 -42.94
N TYR A 663 -41.11 -24.33 -43.41
CA TYR A 663 -41.44 -24.15 -44.82
C TYR A 663 -41.14 -22.73 -45.32
N LEU A 664 -41.47 -21.73 -44.55
CA LEU A 664 -41.24 -20.34 -44.88
C LEU A 664 -39.79 -19.92 -44.70
N LYS A 665 -38.99 -20.68 -43.95
CA LYS A 665 -37.66 -20.33 -43.46
C LYS A 665 -37.66 -19.07 -42.62
N ILE A 666 -38.67 -18.96 -41.74
CA ILE A 666 -38.85 -17.90 -40.79
C ILE A 666 -38.81 -18.53 -39.39
N LYS A 667 -38.17 -17.90 -38.43
CA LYS A 667 -38.15 -18.43 -37.07
C LYS A 667 -39.54 -18.34 -36.41
N ASP A 668 -39.83 -19.31 -35.55
CA ASP A 668 -41.13 -19.43 -34.85
C ASP A 668 -41.56 -18.15 -34.17
N SER A 669 -40.58 -17.49 -33.45
CA SER A 669 -40.78 -16.25 -32.74
C SER A 669 -41.28 -15.11 -33.63
N LEU A 670 -40.63 -14.94 -34.78
CA LEU A 670 -41.00 -13.90 -35.76
C LEU A 670 -42.33 -14.29 -36.47
N LEU A 671 -42.51 -15.56 -36.80
CA LEU A 671 -43.72 -16.01 -37.45
C LEU A 671 -44.99 -15.77 -36.60
N VAL A 672 -44.91 -16.00 -35.28
CA VAL A 672 -45.97 -15.67 -34.33
C VAL A 672 -46.32 -14.20 -34.40
N LYS A 673 -45.32 -13.32 -34.35
CA LYS A 673 -45.54 -11.87 -34.46
C LYS A 673 -46.16 -11.48 -35.82
N MET A 674 -45.67 -12.05 -36.92
CA MET A 674 -46.23 -11.78 -38.25
C MET A 674 -47.70 -12.20 -38.37
N ILE A 675 -48.08 -13.33 -37.77
CA ILE A 675 -49.48 -13.78 -37.74
C ILE A 675 -50.33 -12.84 -36.87
N GLN A 676 -49.86 -12.39 -35.71
CA GLN A 676 -50.52 -11.40 -34.87
C GLN A 676 -50.72 -10.06 -35.60
N ILE A 677 -49.74 -9.60 -36.38
CA ILE A 677 -49.81 -8.42 -37.23
C ILE A 677 -50.93 -8.60 -38.29
N PHE A 678 -50.99 -9.77 -38.93
CA PHE A 678 -52.05 -10.07 -39.89
C PHE A 678 -53.43 -10.15 -39.25
N GLN A 679 -53.53 -10.61 -38.01
CA GLN A 679 -54.77 -10.63 -37.25
C GLN A 679 -55.23 -9.20 -36.91
N GLU A 680 -54.34 -8.35 -36.43
CA GLU A 680 -54.59 -6.94 -36.15
C GLU A 680 -55.05 -6.16 -37.38
N LEU A 681 -54.46 -6.45 -38.53
CA LEU A 681 -54.78 -5.82 -39.80
C LEU A 681 -56.01 -6.47 -40.49
N GLU A 682 -56.66 -7.42 -39.83
CA GLU A 682 -57.84 -8.16 -40.31
C GLU A 682 -57.60 -9.02 -41.58
N PHE A 683 -56.34 -9.33 -41.89
CA PHE A 683 -56.00 -10.26 -43.00
C PHE A 683 -56.30 -11.71 -42.65
N VAL A 684 -56.27 -12.05 -41.37
CA VAL A 684 -56.61 -13.37 -40.84
C VAL A 684 -57.46 -13.23 -39.59
N THR A 685 -58.28 -14.27 -39.31
CA THR A 685 -59.01 -14.46 -38.03
C THR A 685 -58.53 -15.75 -37.39
N ILE A 686 -58.33 -15.75 -36.05
CA ILE A 686 -58.00 -16.98 -35.33
C ILE A 686 -59.07 -17.26 -34.30
N THR A 687 -59.73 -18.39 -34.44
CA THR A 687 -60.71 -18.87 -33.52
C THR A 687 -60.39 -20.30 -33.12
N ASP A 688 -60.37 -20.54 -31.80
CA ASP A 688 -59.95 -21.85 -31.22
C ASP A 688 -58.64 -22.42 -31.78
N GLY A 689 -57.70 -21.53 -32.09
CA GLY A 689 -56.34 -21.90 -32.61
C GLY A 689 -56.36 -22.28 -34.09
N VAL A 690 -57.47 -22.11 -34.81
CA VAL A 690 -57.53 -22.25 -36.24
C VAL A 690 -57.55 -20.87 -36.90
N MET A 691 -56.54 -20.66 -37.74
CA MET A 691 -56.36 -19.43 -38.52
C MET A 691 -57.11 -19.55 -39.84
N ARG A 692 -57.94 -18.55 -40.20
CA ARG A 692 -58.59 -18.44 -41.48
C ARG A 692 -58.24 -17.13 -42.17
N VAL A 693 -58.07 -17.16 -43.47
CA VAL A 693 -57.80 -15.96 -44.28
C VAL A 693 -59.04 -15.19 -44.51
N ASN A 694 -59.04 -13.88 -44.27
CA ASN A 694 -60.11 -12.98 -44.67
C ASN A 694 -59.98 -12.60 -46.17
N LYS A 695 -60.78 -13.19 -47.03
CA LYS A 695 -60.71 -12.97 -48.48
C LYS A 695 -61.28 -11.61 -48.93
N GLU A 696 -61.96 -10.92 -48.01
CA GLU A 696 -62.56 -9.61 -48.24
C GLU A 696 -61.75 -8.47 -47.56
N ALA A 697 -60.57 -8.78 -47.05
CA ALA A 697 -59.75 -7.81 -46.36
C ALA A 697 -59.34 -6.65 -47.29
N GLN A 698 -59.50 -5.45 -46.79
CA GLN A 698 -59.07 -4.24 -47.50
C GLN A 698 -57.54 -4.21 -47.54
N LYS A 699 -56.97 -3.65 -48.59
CA LYS A 699 -55.51 -3.44 -48.69
C LYS A 699 -55.01 -2.43 -47.64
N ARG A 700 -54.17 -2.86 -46.79
CA ARG A 700 -53.54 -2.06 -45.74
C ARG A 700 -52.04 -2.25 -45.78
N GLU A 701 -51.31 -1.23 -45.32
CA GLU A 701 -49.84 -1.33 -45.19
C GLU A 701 -49.50 -1.99 -43.84
N ILE A 702 -48.45 -2.84 -43.83
CA ILE A 702 -47.99 -3.53 -42.60
C ILE A 702 -47.58 -2.55 -41.52
N SER A 703 -47.12 -1.37 -41.90
CA SER A 703 -46.76 -0.28 -41.00
C SER A 703 -47.91 0.36 -40.24
N GLU A 704 -49.18 0.07 -40.61
CA GLU A 704 -50.36 0.52 -39.87
C GLU A 704 -50.61 -0.30 -38.60
N SER A 705 -49.98 -1.51 -38.49
CA SER A 705 -50.09 -2.36 -37.31
C SER A 705 -49.25 -1.78 -36.16
N GLN A 706 -49.91 -1.64 -35.00
CA GLN A 706 -49.25 -1.23 -33.78
C GLN A 706 -48.23 -2.30 -33.33
N ILE A 707 -48.58 -3.59 -33.42
CA ILE A 707 -47.70 -4.73 -33.12
C ILE A 707 -46.44 -4.69 -34.00
N TYR A 708 -46.56 -4.29 -35.26
CA TYR A 708 -45.42 -4.12 -36.16
C TYR A 708 -44.49 -2.98 -35.71
N GLN A 709 -45.05 -1.85 -35.33
CA GLN A 709 -44.29 -0.70 -34.86
C GLN A 709 -43.57 -1.03 -33.55
N GLU A 710 -44.24 -1.66 -32.59
CA GLU A 710 -43.67 -2.11 -31.33
C GLU A 710 -42.54 -3.14 -31.55
N LEU A 711 -42.75 -4.13 -32.45
CA LEU A 711 -41.72 -5.11 -32.79
C LEU A 711 -40.50 -4.45 -33.45
N LYS A 712 -40.73 -3.50 -34.36
CA LYS A 712 -39.67 -2.75 -35.02
C LYS A 712 -38.84 -1.95 -34.02
N GLU A 713 -39.49 -1.28 -33.10
CA GLU A 713 -38.82 -0.53 -32.04
C GLU A 713 -38.04 -1.45 -31.11
N THR A 714 -38.64 -2.58 -30.69
CA THR A 714 -37.97 -3.60 -29.87
C THR A 714 -36.71 -4.14 -30.55
N VAL A 715 -36.75 -4.42 -31.85
CA VAL A 715 -35.60 -4.91 -32.60
C VAL A 715 -34.47 -3.88 -32.62
N ILE A 716 -34.78 -2.60 -32.88
CA ILE A 716 -33.81 -1.50 -32.90
C ILE A 716 -33.17 -1.34 -31.53
N GLN A 717 -33.96 -1.34 -30.46
CA GLN A 717 -33.50 -1.21 -29.10
C GLN A 717 -32.61 -2.41 -28.68
N GLN A 718 -33.02 -3.63 -28.99
CA GLN A 718 -32.26 -4.83 -28.73
C GLN A 718 -30.95 -4.86 -29.52
N GLU A 719 -30.95 -4.39 -30.77
CA GLU A 719 -29.72 -4.27 -31.58
C GLU A 719 -28.71 -3.31 -30.95
N LEU A 720 -29.21 -2.15 -30.47
CA LEU A 720 -28.37 -1.22 -29.71
C LEU A 720 -27.77 -1.87 -28.46
N MET A 721 -28.60 -2.56 -27.65
CA MET A 721 -28.15 -3.23 -26.43
C MET A 721 -27.18 -4.35 -26.68
N ALA A 722 -27.31 -5.09 -27.80
CA ALA A 722 -26.45 -6.23 -28.14
C ALA A 722 -25.15 -5.80 -28.81
N LEU A 723 -25.18 -4.83 -29.72
CA LEU A 723 -24.10 -4.51 -30.65
C LEU A 723 -23.52 -3.10 -30.47
N GLY A 724 -24.27 -2.17 -29.89
CA GLY A 724 -23.81 -0.81 -29.64
C GLY A 724 -22.62 -0.75 -28.68
N THR A 725 -21.86 0.34 -28.72
CA THR A 725 -20.81 0.61 -27.73
C THR A 725 -21.43 0.87 -26.36
N VAL A 726 -20.71 0.59 -25.30
CA VAL A 726 -21.20 0.86 -23.93
C VAL A 726 -21.54 2.32 -23.70
N GLN A 727 -20.88 3.22 -24.42
CA GLN A 727 -21.16 4.66 -24.39
C GLN A 727 -22.52 4.98 -25.03
N GLU A 728 -22.78 4.47 -26.24
CA GLU A 728 -24.07 4.67 -26.93
C GLU A 728 -25.22 4.10 -26.11
N ILE A 729 -25.04 2.91 -25.53
CA ILE A 729 -26.03 2.28 -24.65
C ILE A 729 -26.32 3.16 -23.44
N TYR A 730 -25.28 3.66 -22.77
CA TYR A 730 -25.42 4.51 -21.60
C TYR A 730 -26.11 5.83 -21.92
N GLU A 731 -25.74 6.50 -23.02
CA GLU A 731 -26.35 7.73 -23.48
C GLU A 731 -27.85 7.55 -23.81
N TRP A 732 -28.17 6.44 -24.46
CA TRP A 732 -29.56 6.08 -24.75
C TRP A 732 -30.37 5.80 -23.47
N LEU A 733 -29.80 5.05 -22.51
CA LEU A 733 -30.44 4.80 -21.21
C LEU A 733 -30.69 6.10 -20.43
N CYS A 734 -29.74 7.03 -20.46
CA CYS A 734 -29.87 8.33 -19.80
C CYS A 734 -30.77 9.34 -20.55
N GLY A 735 -31.31 8.99 -21.73
CA GLY A 735 -32.13 9.89 -22.53
C GLY A 735 -31.37 11.08 -23.14
N ARG A 736 -30.05 10.89 -23.38
CA ARG A 736 -29.16 11.91 -23.98
C ARG A 736 -29.08 11.77 -25.50
N VAL A 737 -29.66 10.73 -26.06
CA VAL A 737 -29.76 10.44 -27.49
C VAL A 737 -31.22 10.09 -27.84
#